data_5b48e8faeaf76283dc6adc3580e4e077
#
_entry.id   5b48e8faeaf76283dc6adc3580e4e077
#
_cell.length_a   1.000
_cell.length_b   1.000
_cell.length_c   1.000
_cell.angle_alpha   90.00
_cell.angle_beta   90.00
_cell.angle_gamma   90.00
#
_symmetry.space_group_name_H-M   'P 1'
#
loop_
_entity.id
_entity.type
_entity.pdbx_description
1 polymer ?
#
loop_
_entity_poly.entity_id
_entity_poly.type
_entity_poly.pdbx_seq_one_letter_code
_entity_poly.pdbx_strand_id
1 'polypeptide(L)'
;MPAATSSAVTRPLAWGYEASISDGVTDLLLRMATAPGREFSITTAPLAAQQINTAQVPEEFRAEFGQSYGRSDFSGGQGLDQAHQRNTRPNDYRRFFDSKGVDVFKFAGEKGEQYKVQLLNDTTLARSDNATNQVLVSANNILYVGDGRYVYSSTDNGVNWTQLTPDSSNADRLVKDIAVYGQDLYVAMSNGTAGTIRKYDVSTTTWSDYNTTSKNWTRVFAAKDYIFGVDGTNGGLYPVASGSGAPTVLKDLPDNTEWVGLTDAGAVILAAASNGYVYSIKDDSGLTIKGQTYFEGEELTDIIESNGIIFIGAKQKNQQTNGYIGRLYMSQVSVSDNLYVITNKQVMKEWGDDSTTVDRGPMKFLKTREQIYMGVIEDSSETHLWTIFLPTLGIARDIYYSSASKEVQGLTVANDILFFSLKDIGVVKQDTANYVEEGYIILPAADFYTASQKQWIGSRVYTNDMSGGSEVQTLYSKEVEDLDNPSSSNFTTIENVQITGAGEEVPLVNVVSRWLVPKIVIKSGTSNTYTPYVYSYSLRAFPEPEDVIVKIPINVSDRVERPGKAPKNIPGIGKKIFDQIQRLEGKSVTLEVYKPEEVIRGIVENVTLPVQEISKQGSTMVFCFLTVRGQIEVTDTSQVTSLGALGVGNLGVYQFGT
;
A
#
# COMPACT_ATOMS: atom_id res chain seq x y z
N MET A 1 14.80 -29.21 22.74
CA MET A 1 15.52 -30.37 22.18
C MET A 1 16.65 -30.70 23.13
N PRO A 2 16.98 -31.96 23.45
CA PRO A 2 18.06 -32.26 24.37
C PRO A 2 19.40 -31.88 23.74
N ALA A 3 20.24 -31.20 24.50
CA ALA A 3 21.58 -30.83 24.13
C ALA A 3 22.38 -32.11 23.82
N ALA A 4 23.04 -32.13 22.67
CA ALA A 4 23.97 -33.19 22.31
C ALA A 4 25.11 -33.17 23.33
N THR A 5 25.29 -34.24 24.04
CA THR A 5 26.35 -34.40 25.03
C THR A 5 27.71 -34.56 24.33
N SER A 6 28.74 -33.90 24.86
CA SER A 6 30.13 -33.79 24.36
C SER A 6 30.83 -35.11 24.01
N SER A 7 30.22 -36.26 24.21
CA SER A 7 30.76 -37.57 23.88
C SER A 7 30.67 -37.95 22.39
N ALA A 8 29.94 -37.18 21.57
CA ALA A 8 29.78 -37.46 20.13
C ALA A 8 30.92 -36.91 19.27
N VAL A 9 31.65 -35.91 19.73
CA VAL A 9 32.65 -35.15 18.95
C VAL A 9 33.96 -35.93 18.71
N THR A 10 34.35 -36.81 19.63
CA THR A 10 35.61 -37.53 19.53
C THR A 10 35.59 -38.70 18.53
N ARG A 11 34.45 -39.30 18.26
CA ARG A 11 34.33 -40.44 17.32
C ARG A 11 34.52 -40.09 15.85
N PRO A 12 33.97 -39.02 15.29
CA PRO A 12 34.15 -38.65 13.89
C PRO A 12 35.63 -38.35 13.55
N LEU A 13 36.36 -37.65 14.42
CA LEU A 13 37.81 -37.38 14.24
C LEU A 13 38.64 -38.63 14.22
N ALA A 14 38.37 -39.61 15.10
CA ALA A 14 39.05 -40.90 15.11
C ALA A 14 38.85 -41.69 13.81
N TRP A 15 37.79 -41.41 13.04
CA TRP A 15 37.49 -41.98 11.74
C TRP A 15 37.98 -41.13 10.56
N GLY A 16 38.67 -40.00 10.84
CA GLY A 16 39.25 -39.13 9.84
C GLY A 16 38.21 -38.21 9.18
N TYR A 17 37.09 -37.91 9.83
CA TYR A 17 36.17 -36.86 9.43
C TYR A 17 36.48 -35.59 10.23
N GLU A 18 36.42 -34.45 9.56
CA GLU A 18 36.84 -33.17 10.13
C GLU A 18 35.65 -32.19 10.31
N ALA A 19 34.51 -32.51 9.71
CA ALA A 19 33.29 -31.77 9.89
C ALA A 19 32.03 -32.64 9.74
N SER A 20 30.90 -32.17 10.25
CA SER A 20 29.59 -32.71 9.93
C SER A 20 28.63 -31.58 9.54
N ILE A 21 27.66 -31.90 8.69
CA ILE A 21 26.59 -30.98 8.32
C ILE A 21 25.24 -31.69 8.42
N SER A 22 24.28 -31.04 9.04
CA SER A 22 22.93 -31.57 9.28
C SER A 22 21.86 -30.57 8.88
N ASP A 23 20.84 -31.01 8.15
CA ASP A 23 19.62 -30.25 7.89
C ASP A 23 18.48 -30.62 8.87
N GLY A 24 18.81 -31.34 9.95
CA GLY A 24 17.83 -31.84 10.93
C GLY A 24 17.16 -33.15 10.52
N VAL A 25 17.38 -33.64 9.29
CA VAL A 25 16.86 -34.90 8.76
C VAL A 25 18.00 -35.82 8.34
N THR A 26 19.04 -35.25 7.75
CA THR A 26 20.18 -35.99 7.21
C THR A 26 21.47 -35.45 7.80
N ASP A 27 22.28 -36.31 8.40
CA ASP A 27 23.60 -35.98 8.91
C ASP A 27 24.67 -36.51 7.94
N LEU A 28 25.51 -35.61 7.46
CA LEU A 28 26.64 -35.96 6.57
C LEU A 28 27.95 -35.71 7.28
N LEU A 29 28.79 -36.72 7.36
CA LEU A 29 30.17 -36.60 7.83
C LEU A 29 31.10 -36.24 6.67
N LEU A 30 31.85 -35.16 6.84
CA LEU A 30 32.63 -34.53 5.79
C LEU A 30 34.14 -34.66 6.07
N ARG A 31 34.91 -34.90 5.00
CA ARG A 31 36.37 -34.78 5.01
C ARG A 31 36.80 -33.54 4.29
N MET A 32 37.67 -32.78 4.90
CA MET A 32 38.23 -31.60 4.28
C MET A 32 39.36 -31.97 3.30
N ALA A 33 39.42 -31.25 2.21
CA ALA A 33 40.49 -31.34 1.22
C ALA A 33 41.48 -30.18 1.42
N THR A 34 42.01 -30.02 2.63
CA THR A 34 42.94 -28.94 2.97
C THR A 34 44.27 -29.06 2.24
N ALA A 35 44.74 -27.98 1.63
CA ALA A 35 46.03 -27.81 1.00
C ALA A 35 46.35 -26.31 0.92
N PRO A 36 47.64 -25.91 0.66
CA PRO A 36 47.93 -24.50 0.41
C PRO A 36 46.99 -23.88 -0.65
N GLY A 37 46.31 -22.80 -0.31
CA GLY A 37 45.27 -22.17 -1.14
C GLY A 37 43.87 -22.81 -1.09
N ARG A 38 43.70 -23.86 -0.31
CA ARG A 38 42.43 -24.57 -0.05
C ARG A 38 42.27 -24.79 1.45
N GLU A 39 42.19 -23.71 2.18
CA GLU A 39 42.09 -23.80 3.63
C GLU A 39 40.66 -23.57 4.06
N PHE A 40 40.27 -24.15 5.19
CA PHE A 40 39.09 -23.76 5.90
C PHE A 40 39.21 -22.29 6.28
N SER A 41 38.19 -21.50 5.96
CA SER A 41 38.18 -20.07 6.32
C SER A 41 36.85 -19.68 6.91
N ILE A 42 36.91 -18.88 7.96
CA ILE A 42 35.80 -18.15 8.51
C ILE A 42 36.07 -16.68 8.21
N THR A 43 35.14 -16.02 7.53
CA THR A 43 35.21 -14.60 7.25
C THR A 43 33.91 -13.96 7.74
N THR A 44 34.01 -12.80 8.32
CA THR A 44 32.82 -12.01 8.64
C THR A 44 32.09 -11.65 7.35
N ALA A 45 30.81 -11.92 7.29
CA ALA A 45 30.00 -11.50 6.16
C ALA A 45 30.00 -9.96 6.10
N PRO A 46 30.26 -9.35 4.95
CA PRO A 46 30.15 -7.90 4.86
C PRO A 46 28.71 -7.51 5.20
N LEU A 47 28.55 -6.58 6.14
CA LEU A 47 27.26 -5.96 6.40
C LEU A 47 26.76 -5.40 5.07
N ALA A 48 25.57 -5.77 4.65
CA ALA A 48 24.96 -5.16 3.49
C ALA A 48 24.86 -3.65 3.77
N ALA A 49 25.66 -2.88 3.06
CA ALA A 49 25.62 -1.43 3.17
C ALA A 49 24.24 -0.98 2.69
N GLN A 50 23.40 -0.62 3.62
CA GLN A 50 22.11 -0.04 3.28
C GLN A 50 22.39 1.28 2.57
N GLN A 51 21.90 1.44 1.36
CA GLN A 51 21.83 2.76 0.72
C GLN A 51 20.74 3.57 1.46
N ILE A 52 21.11 4.06 2.62
CA ILE A 52 20.30 5.06 3.30
C ILE A 52 20.41 6.31 2.43
N ASN A 53 19.28 6.86 2.03
CA ASN A 53 19.28 8.19 1.46
C ASN A 53 19.73 9.16 2.56
N THR A 54 21.01 9.46 2.57
CA THR A 54 21.69 10.22 3.62
C THR A 54 21.14 11.63 3.79
N ALA A 55 20.39 12.12 2.80
CA ALA A 55 19.70 13.42 2.89
C ALA A 55 18.47 13.40 3.81
N GLN A 56 17.94 12.23 4.13
CA GLN A 56 16.72 12.08 4.94
C GLN A 56 16.98 11.64 6.39
N VAL A 57 18.21 11.29 6.72
CA VAL A 57 18.58 10.88 8.07
C VAL A 57 19.38 12.03 8.72
N PRO A 58 18.93 12.60 9.84
CA PRO A 58 19.69 13.59 10.57
C PRO A 58 21.11 13.10 10.85
N GLU A 59 22.08 14.00 10.79
CA GLU A 59 23.52 13.70 10.88
C GLU A 59 23.89 12.97 12.19
N GLU A 60 23.17 13.26 13.24
CA GLU A 60 23.29 12.63 14.57
C GLU A 60 22.99 11.12 14.58
N PHE A 61 22.29 10.60 13.56
CA PHE A 61 21.97 9.18 13.39
C PHE A 61 22.94 8.43 12.48
N ARG A 62 23.88 9.11 11.90
CA ARG A 62 24.98 8.50 11.15
C ARG A 62 26.02 7.93 12.12
N ALA A 63 25.56 7.15 13.11
CA ALA A 63 26.45 6.55 14.07
C ALA A 63 27.39 5.56 13.37
N GLU A 64 28.67 5.62 13.72
CA GLU A 64 29.73 4.80 13.14
C GLU A 64 29.53 3.29 13.33
N PHE A 65 28.60 2.85 14.20
CA PHE A 65 28.45 1.48 14.65
C PHE A 65 26.97 1.05 14.75
N GLY A 66 26.17 1.24 13.75
CA GLY A 66 24.79 0.76 13.82
C GLY A 66 24.04 0.87 12.50
N GLN A 67 23.05 0.04 12.33
CA GLN A 67 22.11 0.16 11.23
C GLN A 67 21.04 1.17 11.61
N SER A 68 20.73 2.11 10.72
CA SER A 68 19.64 3.06 10.94
C SER A 68 18.66 3.02 9.78
N TYR A 69 17.38 3.10 10.12
CA TYR A 69 16.26 3.21 9.21
C TYR A 69 15.59 4.55 9.45
N GLY A 70 15.49 5.37 8.43
CA GLY A 70 14.85 6.69 8.55
C GLY A 70 13.81 6.91 7.47
N ARG A 71 12.75 7.62 7.83
CA ARG A 71 11.67 8.02 6.92
C ARG A 71 11.24 9.46 7.22
N SER A 72 11.19 10.30 6.20
CA SER A 72 10.71 11.68 6.29
C SER A 72 9.68 12.02 5.21
N ASP A 73 9.65 11.27 4.14
CA ASP A 73 8.73 11.46 3.01
C ASP A 73 7.83 10.23 2.84
N PHE A 74 6.52 10.44 2.86
CA PHE A 74 5.49 9.41 2.69
C PHE A 74 4.62 9.66 1.46
N SER A 75 5.04 10.59 0.59
CA SER A 75 4.27 10.99 -0.59
C SER A 75 4.11 9.88 -1.64
N GLY A 76 4.85 8.79 -1.52
CA GLY A 76 4.67 7.59 -2.33
C GLY A 76 3.39 6.82 -2.01
N GLY A 77 2.75 7.15 -0.89
CA GLY A 77 1.48 6.54 -0.48
C GLY A 77 1.61 5.10 -0.01
N GLN A 78 0.48 4.44 0.10
CA GLN A 78 0.38 3.05 0.51
C GLN A 78 0.94 2.12 -0.56
N GLY A 79 1.79 1.15 -0.18
CA GLY A 79 2.34 0.15 -1.10
C GLY A 79 1.29 -0.86 -1.56
N LEU A 80 1.56 -1.49 -2.71
CA LEU A 80 0.79 -2.66 -3.18
C LEU A 80 1.24 -3.93 -2.46
N ASP A 81 2.55 -4.02 -2.20
CA ASP A 81 3.17 -5.18 -1.60
C ASP A 81 3.43 -4.93 -0.11
N GLN A 82 3.04 -5.89 0.64
CA GLN A 82 3.12 -5.92 2.09
C GLN A 82 4.55 -5.87 2.58
N ALA A 83 4.71 -5.23 3.70
CA ALA A 83 5.64 -5.55 4.77
C ALA A 83 7.15 -5.51 4.48
N HIS A 84 7.65 -5.67 3.28
CA HIS A 84 9.08 -5.76 3.04
C HIS A 84 9.67 -4.51 2.42
N GLN A 85 10.76 -4.05 3.01
CA GLN A 85 11.62 -3.00 2.48
C GLN A 85 12.25 -3.34 1.11
N ARG A 86 12.07 -4.57 0.64
CA ARG A 86 12.66 -5.14 -0.59
C ARG A 86 12.00 -4.65 -1.88
N ASN A 87 11.49 -3.47 -1.89
CA ASN A 87 10.98 -2.90 -3.11
C ASN A 87 12.14 -2.42 -3.97
N THR A 88 12.26 -2.99 -5.13
CA THR A 88 13.29 -2.68 -6.13
C THR A 88 12.94 -1.50 -7.03
N ARG A 89 11.80 -0.85 -6.80
CA ARG A 89 11.33 0.26 -7.63
C ARG A 89 11.87 1.60 -7.15
N PRO A 90 12.25 2.50 -8.06
CA PRO A 90 12.57 3.89 -7.71
C PRO A 90 11.39 4.51 -6.96
N ASN A 91 11.62 5.20 -5.84
CA ASN A 91 10.64 5.83 -4.96
C ASN A 91 9.93 4.94 -3.93
N ASP A 92 10.27 3.67 -3.81
CA ASP A 92 9.65 2.80 -2.79
C ASP A 92 9.97 3.25 -1.36
N TYR A 93 11.06 3.96 -1.15
CA TYR A 93 11.41 4.57 0.13
C TYR A 93 10.40 5.64 0.61
N ARG A 94 9.51 6.12 -0.26
CA ARG A 94 8.43 7.08 0.07
C ARG A 94 7.12 6.39 0.42
N ARG A 95 7.05 5.07 0.34
CA ARG A 95 5.83 4.31 0.61
C ARG A 95 5.76 3.87 2.06
N PHE A 96 4.55 3.69 2.53
CA PHE A 96 4.24 3.09 3.82
C PHE A 96 3.28 1.92 3.62
N PHE A 97 3.07 1.12 4.67
CA PHE A 97 2.22 -0.06 4.56
C PHE A 97 0.74 0.31 4.65
N ASP A 98 0.33 1.03 5.68
CA ASP A 98 -1.06 1.45 5.90
C ASP A 98 -1.11 2.79 6.65
N SER A 99 -2.21 3.52 6.49
CA SER A 99 -2.51 4.74 7.24
C SER A 99 -4.00 4.90 7.43
N LYS A 100 -4.39 5.63 8.47
CA LYS A 100 -5.78 6.03 8.70
C LYS A 100 -5.80 7.33 9.49
N GLY A 101 -6.61 8.29 9.05
CA GLY A 101 -6.80 9.54 9.77
C GLY A 101 -5.58 10.46 9.81
N VAL A 102 -4.59 10.25 8.93
CA VAL A 102 -3.39 11.08 8.80
C VAL A 102 -3.30 11.64 7.40
N ASP A 103 -3.08 12.94 7.29
CA ASP A 103 -2.79 13.61 6.03
C ASP A 103 -1.31 13.44 5.68
N VAL A 104 -1.03 12.55 4.74
CA VAL A 104 0.33 12.25 4.29
C VAL A 104 0.76 13.06 3.08
N PHE A 105 -0.16 13.82 2.47
CA PHE A 105 0.06 14.53 1.20
C PHE A 105 0.04 16.05 1.30
N LYS A 106 -0.54 16.62 2.36
CA LYS A 106 -0.78 18.06 2.48
C LYS A 106 0.50 18.89 2.42
N PHE A 107 1.56 18.40 3.07
CA PHE A 107 2.86 19.03 3.04
C PHE A 107 3.95 17.96 2.92
N ALA A 108 4.83 18.11 1.91
CA ALA A 108 6.01 17.28 1.82
C ALA A 108 6.86 17.47 3.09
N GLY A 109 6.96 16.44 3.92
CA GLY A 109 7.73 16.49 5.16
C GLY A 109 6.92 16.67 6.44
N GLU A 110 5.64 17.03 6.40
CA GLU A 110 4.80 17.22 7.59
C GLU A 110 3.59 16.28 7.54
N LYS A 111 3.38 15.47 8.59
CA LYS A 111 2.26 14.55 8.73
C LYS A 111 1.51 14.88 10.00
N GLY A 112 0.27 15.30 9.84
CA GLY A 112 -0.64 15.58 10.93
C GLY A 112 -1.92 14.76 10.77
N GLU A 113 -2.78 14.83 11.74
CA GLU A 113 -4.09 14.21 11.63
C GLU A 113 -4.96 14.91 10.59
N GLN A 114 -5.86 14.15 10.00
CA GLN A 114 -6.90 14.66 9.13
C GLN A 114 -7.96 15.43 9.92
N TYR A 115 -8.60 16.34 9.25
CA TYR A 115 -9.79 16.95 9.80
C TYR A 115 -10.90 15.92 10.02
N LYS A 116 -11.59 16.06 11.14
CA LYS A 116 -12.78 15.27 11.42
C LYS A 116 -13.86 15.52 10.36
N VAL A 117 -14.67 14.54 10.09
CA VAL A 117 -15.85 14.71 9.25
C VAL A 117 -17.12 14.69 10.07
N GLN A 118 -18.06 15.53 9.72
CA GLN A 118 -19.33 15.66 10.43
C GLN A 118 -20.52 15.64 9.47
N LEU A 119 -21.58 14.98 9.91
CA LEU A 119 -22.86 15.03 9.22
C LEU A 119 -23.45 16.43 9.33
N LEU A 120 -23.88 16.98 8.22
CA LEU A 120 -24.64 18.22 8.22
C LEU A 120 -26.06 17.91 8.70
N ASN A 121 -26.33 18.30 9.96
CA ASN A 121 -27.64 18.15 10.56
C ASN A 121 -28.52 19.33 10.11
N ASP A 122 -29.12 19.23 8.93
CA ASP A 122 -30.11 20.20 8.49
C ASP A 122 -31.50 19.56 8.46
N THR A 123 -32.41 20.21 9.16
CA THR A 123 -33.84 19.89 9.13
C THR A 123 -34.51 20.33 7.83
N THR A 124 -33.84 21.19 7.04
CA THR A 124 -34.38 21.76 5.78
C THR A 124 -34.10 20.84 4.59
N LEU A 125 -32.98 20.08 4.58
CA LEU A 125 -32.84 18.97 3.66
C LEU A 125 -33.85 17.91 4.13
N ALA A 126 -35.09 18.08 3.70
CA ALA A 126 -36.11 17.09 4.00
C ALA A 126 -35.60 15.73 3.51
N ARG A 127 -35.16 14.92 4.44
CA ARG A 127 -34.93 13.50 4.21
C ARG A 127 -36.28 12.87 3.91
N SER A 128 -36.87 13.31 2.78
CA SER A 128 -38.10 12.71 2.30
C SER A 128 -37.78 11.26 1.91
N ASP A 129 -38.78 10.44 1.91
CA ASP A 129 -38.79 9.00 1.69
C ASP A 129 -38.00 8.47 0.45
N ASN A 130 -37.27 9.34 -0.25
CA ASN A 130 -36.44 9.10 -1.41
C ASN A 130 -35.00 9.59 -1.26
N ALA A 131 -34.50 9.79 -0.04
CA ALA A 131 -33.10 10.14 0.26
C ALA A 131 -32.06 9.09 -0.21
N THR A 132 -32.49 8.11 -1.00
CA THR A 132 -31.65 7.08 -1.57
C THR A 132 -30.61 7.60 -2.55
N ASN A 133 -30.79 8.80 -3.12
CA ASN A 133 -29.90 9.36 -4.14
C ASN A 133 -29.73 10.88 -3.93
N GLN A 134 -28.80 11.26 -3.05
CA GLN A 134 -28.41 12.66 -2.91
C GLN A 134 -27.22 12.98 -3.81
N VAL A 135 -27.48 13.59 -4.95
CA VAL A 135 -26.43 14.09 -5.84
C VAL A 135 -25.90 15.41 -5.30
N LEU A 136 -24.60 15.47 -5.07
CA LEU A 136 -23.94 16.66 -4.50
C LEU A 136 -22.94 17.22 -5.52
N VAL A 137 -23.03 18.50 -5.80
CA VAL A 137 -22.10 19.24 -6.67
C VAL A 137 -21.83 20.64 -6.09
N SER A 138 -20.80 21.30 -6.58
CA SER A 138 -20.56 22.72 -6.33
C SER A 138 -20.37 23.49 -7.62
N ALA A 139 -20.89 24.70 -7.65
CA ALA A 139 -20.67 25.66 -8.72
C ALA A 139 -20.47 27.04 -8.08
N ASN A 140 -19.40 27.74 -8.50
CA ASN A 140 -19.06 29.07 -7.98
C ASN A 140 -18.99 29.14 -6.43
N ASN A 141 -18.41 28.12 -5.80
CA ASN A 141 -18.34 27.95 -4.34
C ASN A 141 -19.68 27.84 -3.60
N ILE A 142 -20.77 27.65 -4.32
CA ILE A 142 -22.08 27.35 -3.76
C ILE A 142 -22.30 25.85 -3.85
N LEU A 143 -22.77 25.25 -2.76
CA LEU A 143 -23.14 23.84 -2.73
C LEU A 143 -24.54 23.65 -3.28
N TYR A 144 -24.75 22.58 -4.03
CA TYR A 144 -26.05 22.17 -4.52
C TYR A 144 -26.27 20.68 -4.25
N VAL A 145 -27.43 20.35 -3.69
CA VAL A 145 -27.85 18.97 -3.41
C VAL A 145 -29.18 18.71 -4.09
N GLY A 146 -29.20 17.70 -4.95
CA GLY A 146 -30.44 17.15 -5.47
C GLY A 146 -31.03 16.16 -4.47
N ASP A 147 -32.25 16.46 -3.97
CA ASP A 147 -32.96 15.56 -3.06
C ASP A 147 -34.47 15.55 -3.40
N GLY A 148 -34.94 14.37 -3.74
CA GLY A 148 -36.32 14.19 -4.19
C GLY A 148 -36.62 15.03 -5.45
N ARG A 149 -37.61 15.94 -5.36
CA ARG A 149 -37.99 16.81 -6.48
C ARG A 149 -37.29 18.18 -6.49
N TYR A 150 -36.46 18.46 -5.49
CA TYR A 150 -35.85 19.75 -5.27
C TYR A 150 -34.36 19.73 -5.45
N VAL A 151 -33.79 20.87 -5.71
CA VAL A 151 -32.37 21.16 -5.55
C VAL A 151 -32.24 22.13 -4.40
N TYR A 152 -31.39 21.86 -3.46
CA TYR A 152 -31.08 22.77 -2.35
C TYR A 152 -29.75 23.44 -2.60
N SER A 153 -29.63 24.71 -2.32
CA SER A 153 -28.40 25.48 -2.42
C SER A 153 -27.96 26.01 -1.06
N SER A 154 -26.64 26.03 -0.82
CA SER A 154 -26.05 26.62 0.37
C SER A 154 -24.84 27.46 0.00
N THR A 155 -24.80 28.70 0.52
CA THR A 155 -23.70 29.66 0.36
C THR A 155 -22.80 29.74 1.59
N ASP A 156 -23.15 29.05 2.66
CA ASP A 156 -22.51 29.11 3.98
C ASP A 156 -21.97 27.73 4.45
N ASN A 157 -21.45 26.97 3.50
CA ASN A 157 -20.83 25.65 3.75
C ASN A 157 -21.78 24.63 4.39
N GLY A 158 -23.06 24.67 3.97
CA GLY A 158 -24.04 23.69 4.39
C GLY A 158 -24.72 24.00 5.75
N VAL A 159 -24.53 25.20 6.30
CA VAL A 159 -25.19 25.60 7.55
C VAL A 159 -26.66 25.89 7.30
N ASN A 160 -26.98 26.64 6.24
CA ASN A 160 -28.33 26.93 5.83
C ASN A 160 -28.56 26.54 4.38
N TRP A 161 -29.75 26.03 4.09
CA TRP A 161 -30.12 25.56 2.76
C TRP A 161 -31.36 26.29 2.23
N THR A 162 -31.28 26.70 0.98
CA THR A 162 -32.40 27.32 0.27
C THR A 162 -32.96 26.34 -0.75
N GLN A 163 -34.24 26.07 -0.66
CA GLN A 163 -34.91 25.17 -1.60
C GLN A 163 -35.10 25.86 -2.95
N LEU A 164 -34.68 25.20 -4.00
CA LEU A 164 -34.93 25.58 -5.39
C LEU A 164 -35.86 24.54 -6.03
N THR A 165 -36.82 25.03 -6.83
CA THR A 165 -37.78 24.16 -7.51
C THR A 165 -37.45 24.11 -8.99
N PRO A 166 -36.78 23.05 -9.48
CA PRO A 166 -36.36 22.98 -10.88
C PRO A 166 -37.54 22.88 -11.86
N ASP A 167 -38.57 22.13 -11.50
CA ASP A 167 -39.78 21.98 -12.32
C ASP A 167 -41.04 22.19 -11.48
N SER A 168 -41.59 23.40 -11.54
CA SER A 168 -42.82 23.72 -10.84
C SER A 168 -44.08 23.16 -11.51
N SER A 169 -43.98 22.75 -12.77
CA SER A 169 -45.11 22.27 -13.55
C SER A 169 -45.37 20.77 -13.41
N ASN A 170 -44.38 19.97 -12.96
CA ASN A 170 -44.50 18.53 -12.81
C ASN A 170 -44.00 18.05 -11.44
N ALA A 171 -44.95 17.86 -10.53
CA ALA A 171 -44.64 17.45 -9.16
C ALA A 171 -44.07 16.04 -9.03
N ASP A 172 -44.29 15.15 -10.02
CA ASP A 172 -43.89 13.75 -9.99
C ASP A 172 -42.46 13.50 -10.48
N ARG A 173 -41.79 14.51 -11.03
CA ARG A 173 -40.43 14.40 -11.50
C ARG A 173 -39.44 14.59 -10.35
N LEU A 174 -38.55 13.62 -10.21
CA LEU A 174 -37.47 13.61 -9.22
C LEU A 174 -36.17 14.02 -9.87
N VAL A 175 -35.30 14.70 -9.15
CA VAL A 175 -33.93 14.96 -9.51
C VAL A 175 -33.20 13.59 -9.53
N LYS A 176 -32.59 13.26 -10.64
CA LYS A 176 -31.84 12.01 -10.82
C LYS A 176 -30.35 12.23 -10.81
N ASP A 177 -29.89 13.33 -11.42
CA ASP A 177 -28.47 13.65 -11.49
C ASP A 177 -28.28 15.15 -11.77
N ILE A 178 -27.10 15.67 -11.42
CA ILE A 178 -26.71 17.06 -11.63
C ILE A 178 -25.29 17.09 -12.19
N ALA A 179 -25.12 17.78 -13.32
CA ALA A 179 -23.81 18.11 -13.88
C ALA A 179 -23.58 19.63 -13.83
N VAL A 180 -22.31 20.01 -13.64
CA VAL A 180 -21.88 21.40 -13.70
C VAL A 180 -21.13 21.63 -15.02
N TYR A 181 -21.53 22.63 -15.77
CA TYR A 181 -20.81 23.04 -16.96
C TYR A 181 -20.67 24.57 -16.98
N GLY A 182 -19.43 25.03 -17.03
CA GLY A 182 -19.13 26.43 -16.76
C GLY A 182 -19.42 26.76 -15.31
N GLN A 183 -20.43 27.60 -15.08
CA GLN A 183 -20.91 27.92 -13.75
C GLN A 183 -22.40 27.52 -13.55
N ASP A 184 -23.00 26.93 -14.57
CA ASP A 184 -24.42 26.58 -14.58
C ASP A 184 -24.65 25.11 -14.19
N LEU A 185 -25.81 24.82 -13.62
CA LEU A 185 -26.22 23.45 -13.32
C LEU A 185 -27.13 22.93 -14.42
N TYR A 186 -26.89 21.67 -14.77
CA TYR A 186 -27.75 20.89 -15.65
C TYR A 186 -28.33 19.75 -14.85
N VAL A 187 -29.62 19.71 -14.70
CA VAL A 187 -30.32 18.79 -13.80
C VAL A 187 -31.21 17.84 -14.61
N ALA A 188 -30.86 16.56 -14.55
CA ALA A 188 -31.72 15.49 -15.09
C ALA A 188 -32.89 15.24 -14.13
N MET A 189 -34.10 15.34 -14.63
CA MET A 189 -35.33 15.08 -13.87
C MET A 189 -36.18 14.04 -14.57
N SER A 190 -36.73 13.07 -13.82
CA SER A 190 -37.59 12.04 -14.39
C SER A 190 -38.54 11.46 -13.33
N ASN A 191 -39.72 11.01 -13.81
CA ASN A 191 -40.65 10.19 -13.02
C ASN A 191 -40.52 8.67 -13.30
N GLY A 192 -39.46 8.25 -13.99
CA GLY A 192 -39.24 6.87 -14.39
C GLY A 192 -39.69 6.53 -15.81
N THR A 193 -40.52 7.35 -16.43
CA THR A 193 -41.00 7.20 -17.83
C THR A 193 -40.72 8.41 -18.68
N ALA A 194 -40.90 9.59 -18.11
CA ALA A 194 -40.75 10.86 -18.81
C ALA A 194 -39.96 11.85 -17.95
N GLY A 195 -39.13 12.66 -18.58
CA GLY A 195 -38.29 13.60 -17.87
C GLY A 195 -37.94 14.83 -18.73
N THR A 196 -37.07 15.65 -18.19
CA THR A 196 -36.50 16.82 -18.83
C THR A 196 -35.11 17.10 -18.28
N ILE A 197 -34.29 17.80 -19.03
CA ILE A 197 -33.06 18.39 -18.51
C ILE A 197 -33.31 19.89 -18.32
N ARG A 198 -33.16 20.35 -17.08
CA ARG A 198 -33.31 21.76 -16.68
C ARG A 198 -31.94 22.40 -16.55
N LYS A 199 -31.86 23.68 -16.91
CA LYS A 199 -30.67 24.51 -16.68
C LYS A 199 -30.97 25.52 -15.57
N TYR A 200 -30.09 25.62 -14.60
CA TYR A 200 -30.05 26.68 -13.61
C TYR A 200 -28.87 27.60 -13.88
N ASP A 201 -29.15 28.82 -14.23
CA ASP A 201 -28.14 29.86 -14.36
C ASP A 201 -27.84 30.42 -12.97
N VAL A 202 -26.66 30.12 -12.46
CA VAL A 202 -26.23 30.51 -11.10
C VAL A 202 -26.08 32.03 -10.98
N SER A 203 -25.74 32.72 -12.07
CA SER A 203 -25.54 34.17 -12.07
C SER A 203 -26.84 34.95 -11.97
N THR A 204 -27.88 34.48 -12.63
CA THR A 204 -29.22 35.10 -12.64
C THR A 204 -30.19 34.43 -11.67
N THR A 205 -29.80 33.31 -11.06
CA THR A 205 -30.62 32.49 -10.15
C THR A 205 -31.95 32.03 -10.77
N THR A 206 -31.95 31.76 -12.07
CA THR A 206 -33.16 31.40 -12.80
C THR A 206 -33.11 30.01 -13.42
N TRP A 207 -34.26 29.34 -13.42
CA TRP A 207 -34.46 28.07 -14.10
C TRP A 207 -34.94 28.27 -15.53
N SER A 208 -34.42 27.50 -16.46
CA SER A 208 -34.90 27.41 -17.83
C SER A 208 -34.95 25.94 -18.28
N ASP A 209 -35.78 25.69 -19.28
CA ASP A 209 -35.77 24.41 -19.99
C ASP A 209 -34.49 24.35 -20.84
N TYR A 210 -33.65 23.32 -20.62
CA TYR A 210 -32.51 23.06 -21.50
C TYR A 210 -32.92 22.11 -22.62
N ASN A 211 -33.54 20.98 -22.27
CA ASN A 211 -34.10 20.06 -23.24
C ASN A 211 -35.45 19.52 -22.77
N THR A 212 -36.47 19.68 -23.58
CA THR A 212 -37.86 19.29 -23.27
C THR A 212 -38.27 17.98 -23.91
N THR A 213 -37.35 17.29 -24.59
CA THR A 213 -37.64 15.95 -25.14
C THR A 213 -37.97 14.97 -24.01
N SER A 214 -39.18 14.40 -24.08
CA SER A 214 -39.69 13.51 -23.05
C SER A 214 -38.97 12.15 -23.13
N LYS A 215 -37.88 12.02 -22.37
CA LYS A 215 -37.12 10.78 -22.16
C LYS A 215 -36.98 10.53 -20.66
N ASN A 216 -36.73 9.28 -20.29
CA ASN A 216 -36.44 8.94 -18.89
C ASN A 216 -35.01 9.31 -18.52
N TRP A 217 -34.72 10.60 -18.35
CA TRP A 217 -33.36 11.08 -18.03
C TRP A 217 -32.93 10.64 -16.63
N THR A 218 -32.00 9.69 -16.55
CA THR A 218 -31.48 9.13 -15.29
C THR A 218 -30.13 9.68 -14.89
N ARG A 219 -29.32 10.14 -15.87
CA ARG A 219 -28.03 10.79 -15.61
C ARG A 219 -27.79 11.93 -16.57
N VAL A 220 -26.94 12.86 -16.14
CA VAL A 220 -26.43 13.96 -16.96
C VAL A 220 -24.95 14.14 -16.72
N PHE A 221 -24.17 14.29 -17.79
CA PHE A 221 -22.73 14.51 -17.75
C PHE A 221 -22.38 15.76 -18.56
N ALA A 222 -21.26 16.39 -18.19
CA ALA A 222 -20.68 17.48 -18.95
C ALA A 222 -19.23 17.15 -19.31
N ALA A 223 -18.89 17.24 -20.57
CA ALA A 223 -17.50 17.06 -21.03
C ALA A 223 -17.26 17.88 -22.29
N LYS A 224 -16.09 18.51 -22.38
CA LYS A 224 -15.80 19.52 -23.40
C LYS A 224 -16.92 20.56 -23.47
N ASP A 225 -17.47 20.77 -24.63
CA ASP A 225 -18.54 21.74 -24.89
C ASP A 225 -19.92 21.08 -24.99
N TYR A 226 -20.07 19.87 -24.45
CA TYR A 226 -21.27 19.06 -24.59
C TYR A 226 -21.89 18.72 -23.24
N ILE A 227 -23.21 18.71 -23.24
CA ILE A 227 -24.02 18.06 -22.21
C ILE A 227 -24.51 16.75 -22.76
N PHE A 228 -24.35 15.68 -21.97
CA PHE A 228 -24.83 14.35 -22.30
C PHE A 228 -25.93 13.94 -21.34
N GLY A 229 -27.04 13.45 -21.87
CA GLY A 229 -28.10 12.83 -21.09
C GLY A 229 -28.14 11.31 -21.30
N VAL A 230 -28.52 10.58 -20.28
CA VAL A 230 -28.74 9.13 -20.33
C VAL A 230 -30.22 8.85 -20.20
N ASP A 231 -30.77 8.12 -21.17
CA ASP A 231 -32.13 7.61 -21.11
C ASP A 231 -32.17 6.26 -20.39
N GLY A 232 -32.76 6.22 -19.21
CA GLY A 232 -32.87 5.00 -18.40
C GLY A 232 -33.80 3.94 -18.96
N THR A 233 -34.52 4.22 -20.07
CA THR A 233 -35.40 3.23 -20.69
C THR A 233 -34.62 2.21 -21.52
N ASN A 234 -33.59 2.67 -22.24
CA ASN A 234 -32.77 1.84 -23.13
C ASN A 234 -31.26 2.01 -22.91
N GLY A 235 -30.84 2.66 -21.83
CA GLY A 235 -29.44 2.92 -21.53
C GLY A 235 -28.73 3.80 -22.58
N GLY A 236 -29.47 4.55 -23.38
CA GLY A 236 -28.92 5.36 -24.47
C GLY A 236 -28.17 6.59 -23.95
N LEU A 237 -26.98 6.86 -24.50
CA LEU A 237 -26.22 8.09 -24.29
C LEU A 237 -26.49 9.06 -25.45
N TYR A 238 -26.90 10.27 -25.10
CA TYR A 238 -27.29 11.31 -26.06
C TYR A 238 -26.51 12.60 -25.81
N PRO A 239 -25.91 13.20 -26.84
CA PRO A 239 -25.50 14.60 -26.77
C PRO A 239 -26.78 15.46 -26.80
N VAL A 240 -26.95 16.29 -25.83
CA VAL A 240 -28.18 17.06 -25.65
C VAL A 240 -27.91 18.53 -25.98
N ALA A 241 -28.66 19.05 -26.93
CA ALA A 241 -28.65 20.46 -27.25
C ALA A 241 -29.84 21.20 -26.58
N SER A 242 -29.71 22.51 -26.45
CA SER A 242 -30.79 23.39 -26.00
C SER A 242 -31.97 23.32 -26.95
N GLY A 243 -33.21 23.23 -26.40
CA GLY A 243 -34.46 23.28 -27.15
C GLY A 243 -35.27 21.97 -27.12
N SER A 244 -36.25 21.89 -28.04
CA SER A 244 -37.16 20.72 -28.14
C SER A 244 -36.75 19.67 -29.16
N GLY A 245 -35.58 19.81 -29.79
CA GLY A 245 -35.06 18.87 -30.75
C GLY A 245 -34.76 17.51 -30.09
N ALA A 246 -35.25 16.42 -30.67
CA ALA A 246 -34.93 15.09 -30.20
C ALA A 246 -33.43 14.79 -30.45
N PRO A 247 -32.63 14.55 -29.42
CA PRO A 247 -31.23 14.25 -29.61
C PRO A 247 -31.03 12.87 -30.25
N THR A 248 -29.99 12.73 -31.08
CA THR A 248 -29.62 11.45 -31.69
C THR A 248 -28.79 10.63 -30.70
N VAL A 249 -29.12 9.37 -30.57
CA VAL A 249 -28.39 8.45 -29.71
C VAL A 249 -26.96 8.21 -30.26
N LEU A 250 -25.98 8.30 -29.38
CA LEU A 250 -24.60 7.91 -29.69
C LEU A 250 -24.39 6.40 -29.52
N LYS A 251 -24.97 5.87 -28.45
CA LYS A 251 -24.81 4.46 -28.10
C LYS A 251 -25.91 4.04 -27.13
N ASP A 252 -26.55 2.94 -27.43
CA ASP A 252 -27.40 2.19 -26.49
C ASP A 252 -26.55 1.10 -25.78
N LEU A 253 -26.81 0.91 -24.50
CA LEU A 253 -26.21 -0.18 -23.72
C LEU A 253 -27.16 -1.37 -23.65
N PRO A 254 -26.63 -2.59 -23.40
CA PRO A 254 -27.45 -3.74 -23.09
C PRO A 254 -28.30 -3.54 -21.83
N ASP A 255 -29.36 -4.31 -21.69
CA ASP A 255 -30.21 -4.31 -20.50
C ASP A 255 -29.39 -4.53 -19.22
N ASN A 256 -29.78 -3.88 -18.13
CA ASN A 256 -29.10 -3.89 -16.84
C ASN A 256 -27.66 -3.35 -16.85
N THR A 257 -27.35 -2.49 -17.81
CA THR A 257 -26.07 -1.78 -17.89
C THR A 257 -26.29 -0.28 -17.78
N GLU A 258 -25.44 0.40 -17.05
CA GLU A 258 -25.52 1.85 -16.82
C GLU A 258 -24.25 2.55 -17.28
N TRP A 259 -24.39 3.80 -17.71
CA TRP A 259 -23.28 4.72 -17.85
C TRP A 259 -22.86 5.21 -16.46
N VAL A 260 -21.60 4.97 -16.09
CA VAL A 260 -21.13 5.25 -14.72
C VAL A 260 -20.30 6.52 -14.61
N GLY A 261 -19.60 6.90 -15.67
CA GLY A 261 -18.78 8.10 -15.67
C GLY A 261 -18.45 8.58 -17.07
N LEU A 262 -18.12 9.85 -17.21
CA LEU A 262 -17.70 10.47 -18.45
C LEU A 262 -16.63 11.52 -18.17
N THR A 263 -15.53 11.51 -18.93
CA THR A 263 -14.41 12.43 -18.71
C THR A 263 -13.85 12.93 -20.03
N ASP A 264 -13.33 14.16 -20.01
CA ASP A 264 -12.58 14.74 -21.14
C ASP A 264 -11.12 14.25 -21.08
N ALA A 265 -10.68 13.53 -22.10
CA ALA A 265 -9.31 13.05 -22.25
C ALA A 265 -8.56 13.81 -23.39
N GLY A 266 -8.82 15.09 -23.49
CA GLY A 266 -8.18 15.97 -24.48
C GLY A 266 -8.63 15.71 -25.91
N ALA A 267 -8.07 14.74 -26.61
CA ALA A 267 -8.44 14.43 -28.01
C ALA A 267 -9.84 13.80 -28.12
N VAL A 268 -10.27 13.06 -27.10
CA VAL A 268 -11.54 12.33 -27.05
C VAL A 268 -12.25 12.52 -25.71
N ILE A 269 -13.54 12.27 -25.71
CA ILE A 269 -14.32 12.08 -24.50
C ILE A 269 -14.38 10.58 -24.23
N LEU A 270 -14.10 10.16 -23.01
CA LEU A 270 -14.22 8.77 -22.57
C LEU A 270 -15.52 8.60 -21.79
N ALA A 271 -16.29 7.58 -22.14
CA ALA A 271 -17.53 7.23 -21.47
C ALA A 271 -17.45 5.78 -20.97
N ALA A 272 -17.55 5.58 -19.66
CA ALA A 272 -17.47 4.28 -19.01
C ALA A 272 -18.86 3.71 -18.73
N ALA A 273 -19.04 2.43 -19.03
CA ALA A 273 -20.26 1.67 -18.78
C ALA A 273 -20.01 0.55 -17.77
N SER A 274 -20.99 0.26 -16.92
CA SER A 274 -20.87 -0.75 -15.85
C SER A 274 -20.53 -2.16 -16.32
N ASN A 275 -20.78 -2.48 -17.58
CA ASN A 275 -20.44 -3.77 -18.19
C ASN A 275 -18.97 -3.95 -18.60
N GLY A 276 -18.07 -3.10 -18.12
CA GLY A 276 -16.64 -3.19 -18.37
C GLY A 276 -16.17 -2.49 -19.65
N TYR A 277 -17.02 -1.81 -20.40
CA TYR A 277 -16.64 -1.10 -21.59
C TYR A 277 -16.37 0.38 -21.32
N VAL A 278 -15.30 0.90 -21.93
CA VAL A 278 -15.05 2.33 -22.08
C VAL A 278 -15.09 2.67 -23.56
N TYR A 279 -15.92 3.63 -23.92
CA TYR A 279 -16.09 4.11 -25.29
C TYR A 279 -15.35 5.44 -25.46
N SER A 280 -14.64 5.59 -26.57
CA SER A 280 -13.95 6.83 -26.95
C SER A 280 -14.79 7.57 -27.99
N ILE A 281 -15.24 8.76 -27.64
CA ILE A 281 -16.09 9.62 -28.44
C ILE A 281 -15.25 10.77 -28.96
N LYS A 282 -15.23 11.00 -30.25
CA LYS A 282 -14.51 12.11 -30.90
C LYS A 282 -15.46 13.03 -31.64
N ASP A 283 -15.15 14.30 -31.58
CA ASP A 283 -15.81 15.33 -32.36
C ASP A 283 -14.94 15.69 -33.59
N ASP A 284 -15.24 15.10 -34.72
CA ASP A 284 -14.57 15.39 -35.99
C ASP A 284 -15.43 16.25 -36.94
N SER A 285 -16.70 15.95 -37.07
CA SER A 285 -17.75 16.65 -37.81
C SER A 285 -19.13 16.35 -37.18
N GLY A 286 -19.10 16.14 -35.87
CA GLY A 286 -20.13 15.64 -35.01
C GLY A 286 -19.60 14.48 -34.17
N LEU A 287 -20.23 14.27 -33.01
CA LEU A 287 -19.79 13.25 -32.05
C LEU A 287 -19.94 11.84 -32.62
N THR A 288 -18.87 11.09 -32.66
CA THR A 288 -18.83 9.70 -33.13
C THR A 288 -17.98 8.82 -32.21
N ILE A 289 -18.36 7.54 -32.07
CA ILE A 289 -17.53 6.59 -31.34
C ILE A 289 -16.36 6.16 -32.23
N LYS A 290 -15.15 6.36 -31.75
CA LYS A 290 -13.89 6.05 -32.46
C LYS A 290 -13.08 4.92 -31.81
N GLY A 291 -13.62 4.29 -30.81
CA GLY A 291 -12.96 3.15 -30.16
C GLY A 291 -13.76 2.65 -28.97
N GLN A 292 -13.42 1.45 -28.57
CA GLN A 292 -13.91 0.86 -27.33
C GLN A 292 -12.83 0.00 -26.71
N THR A 293 -12.79 -0.04 -25.40
CA THR A 293 -11.87 -0.88 -24.65
C THR A 293 -12.67 -1.66 -23.63
N TYR A 294 -12.41 -2.96 -23.53
CA TYR A 294 -13.08 -3.86 -22.60
C TYR A 294 -12.16 -4.21 -21.42
N PHE A 295 -12.66 -4.11 -20.21
CA PHE A 295 -12.04 -4.58 -18.98
C PHE A 295 -12.70 -5.91 -18.60
N GLU A 296 -11.99 -7.00 -18.86
CA GLU A 296 -12.53 -8.34 -18.77
C GLU A 296 -12.96 -8.72 -17.34
N GLY A 297 -14.23 -9.07 -17.18
CA GLY A 297 -14.81 -9.49 -15.91
C GLY A 297 -15.03 -8.37 -14.90
N GLU A 298 -14.76 -7.10 -15.27
CA GLU A 298 -14.91 -5.95 -14.40
C GLU A 298 -16.27 -5.25 -14.61
N GLU A 299 -16.84 -4.80 -13.54
CA GLU A 299 -17.92 -3.82 -13.51
C GLU A 299 -17.30 -2.45 -13.19
N LEU A 300 -17.32 -1.51 -14.15
CA LEU A 300 -16.77 -0.18 -13.93
C LEU A 300 -17.69 0.63 -13.03
N THR A 301 -17.09 1.49 -12.19
CA THR A 301 -17.82 2.30 -11.21
C THR A 301 -17.72 3.79 -11.46
N ASP A 302 -16.58 4.25 -12.01
CA ASP A 302 -16.38 5.64 -12.43
C ASP A 302 -15.11 5.78 -13.28
N ILE A 303 -14.91 6.95 -13.91
CA ILE A 303 -13.74 7.27 -14.73
C ILE A 303 -13.39 8.76 -14.63
N ILE A 304 -12.11 9.06 -14.52
CA ILE A 304 -11.61 10.43 -14.54
C ILE A 304 -10.25 10.53 -15.22
N GLU A 305 -10.02 11.64 -15.90
CA GLU A 305 -8.74 11.98 -16.51
C GLU A 305 -7.98 13.00 -15.67
N SER A 306 -6.67 12.83 -15.56
CA SER A 306 -5.79 13.84 -15.01
C SER A 306 -4.40 13.77 -15.65
N ASN A 307 -3.98 14.87 -16.29
CA ASN A 307 -2.64 15.03 -16.89
C ASN A 307 -2.27 13.91 -17.88
N GLY A 308 -3.23 13.46 -18.69
CA GLY A 308 -3.05 12.38 -19.68
C GLY A 308 -3.12 10.97 -19.09
N ILE A 309 -3.34 10.84 -17.80
CA ILE A 309 -3.56 9.56 -17.11
C ILE A 309 -5.06 9.38 -16.90
N ILE A 310 -5.55 8.20 -17.21
CA ILE A 310 -6.93 7.80 -17.00
C ILE A 310 -7.01 6.92 -15.77
N PHE A 311 -7.77 7.34 -14.78
CA PHE A 311 -8.08 6.56 -13.59
C PHE A 311 -9.47 5.97 -13.75
N ILE A 312 -9.59 4.67 -13.50
CA ILE A 312 -10.84 3.92 -13.67
C ILE A 312 -11.10 3.12 -12.41
N GLY A 313 -12.23 3.37 -11.80
CA GLY A 313 -12.76 2.54 -10.73
C GLY A 313 -13.47 1.33 -11.31
N ALA A 314 -13.24 0.18 -10.70
CA ALA A 314 -13.87 -1.06 -11.08
C ALA A 314 -14.10 -1.97 -9.88
N LYS A 315 -14.99 -2.93 -10.04
CA LYS A 315 -15.22 -4.02 -9.09
C LYS A 315 -15.44 -5.31 -9.84
N GLN A 316 -14.97 -6.40 -9.26
CA GLN A 316 -15.18 -7.74 -9.78
C GLN A 316 -15.93 -8.59 -8.76
N LYS A 317 -17.03 -9.20 -9.17
CA LYS A 317 -17.75 -10.16 -8.34
C LYS A 317 -17.12 -11.53 -8.44
N ASN A 318 -16.72 -12.10 -7.31
CA ASN A 318 -16.32 -13.49 -7.23
C ASN A 318 -17.57 -14.38 -7.20
N GLN A 319 -17.76 -15.18 -8.24
CA GLN A 319 -18.93 -16.05 -8.37
C GLN A 319 -18.97 -17.19 -7.34
N GLN A 320 -17.83 -17.55 -6.75
CA GLN A 320 -17.76 -18.64 -5.76
C GLN A 320 -18.15 -18.17 -4.36
N THR A 321 -17.69 -16.98 -3.98
CA THR A 321 -17.86 -16.43 -2.62
C THR A 321 -18.96 -15.37 -2.53
N ASN A 322 -19.46 -14.88 -3.66
CA ASN A 322 -20.32 -13.69 -3.78
C ASN A 322 -19.68 -12.39 -3.26
N GLY A 323 -18.39 -12.40 -2.95
CA GLY A 323 -17.63 -11.21 -2.55
C GLY A 323 -17.32 -10.30 -3.73
N TYR A 324 -16.90 -9.08 -3.43
CA TYR A 324 -16.45 -8.12 -4.43
C TYR A 324 -15.02 -7.70 -4.14
N ILE A 325 -14.21 -7.63 -5.18
CA ILE A 325 -12.87 -7.05 -5.18
C ILE A 325 -12.96 -5.72 -5.90
N GLY A 326 -12.70 -4.62 -5.21
CA GLY A 326 -12.58 -3.30 -5.82
C GLY A 326 -11.19 -3.10 -6.41
N ARG A 327 -11.11 -2.45 -7.57
CA ARG A 327 -9.84 -2.13 -8.25
C ARG A 327 -9.82 -0.71 -8.74
N LEU A 328 -8.65 -0.10 -8.59
CA LEU A 328 -8.32 1.15 -9.23
C LEU A 328 -7.31 0.89 -10.34
N TYR A 329 -7.66 1.23 -11.55
CA TYR A 329 -6.78 1.16 -12.70
C TYR A 329 -6.19 2.52 -13.04
N MET A 330 -4.93 2.51 -13.44
CA MET A 330 -4.25 3.59 -14.11
C MET A 330 -3.98 3.19 -15.55
N SER A 331 -4.29 4.06 -16.50
CA SER A 331 -4.25 3.75 -17.92
C SER A 331 -3.92 5.00 -18.75
N GLN A 332 -3.75 4.83 -20.04
CA GLN A 332 -3.50 5.91 -20.98
C GLN A 332 -4.32 5.70 -22.25
N VAL A 333 -4.63 6.79 -22.96
CA VAL A 333 -5.24 6.72 -24.28
C VAL A 333 -4.15 6.57 -25.33
N SER A 334 -4.26 5.57 -26.17
CA SER A 334 -3.41 5.38 -27.35
C SER A 334 -4.23 5.58 -28.61
N VAL A 335 -3.57 6.08 -29.65
CA VAL A 335 -4.18 6.36 -30.96
C VAL A 335 -3.47 5.55 -32.02
N SER A 336 -4.23 4.75 -32.78
CA SER A 336 -3.75 4.02 -33.96
C SER A 336 -4.83 4.06 -35.02
N ASP A 337 -4.50 4.50 -36.23
CA ASP A 337 -5.40 4.56 -37.40
C ASP A 337 -6.77 5.24 -37.14
N ASN A 338 -6.75 6.36 -36.41
CA ASN A 338 -7.97 7.06 -35.91
C ASN A 338 -8.82 6.29 -34.90
N LEU A 339 -8.36 5.16 -34.40
CA LEU A 339 -8.98 4.47 -33.28
C LEU A 339 -8.33 4.93 -31.97
N TYR A 340 -9.15 5.25 -31.00
CA TYR A 340 -8.73 5.67 -29.68
C TYR A 340 -9.08 4.58 -28.68
N VAL A 341 -8.06 3.97 -28.08
CA VAL A 341 -8.23 2.86 -27.16
C VAL A 341 -7.46 3.10 -25.86
N ILE A 342 -7.94 2.57 -24.77
CA ILE A 342 -7.23 2.59 -23.50
C ILE A 342 -6.20 1.47 -23.48
N THR A 343 -4.96 1.85 -23.19
CA THR A 343 -3.81 0.94 -23.10
C THR A 343 -3.16 1.04 -21.73
N ASN A 344 -2.14 0.20 -21.49
CA ASN A 344 -1.36 0.21 -20.23
C ASN A 344 -2.24 0.12 -18.98
N LYS A 345 -3.22 -0.80 -18.99
CA LYS A 345 -4.10 -1.04 -17.84
C LYS A 345 -3.29 -1.60 -16.67
N GLN A 346 -2.92 -0.75 -15.74
CA GLN A 346 -2.18 -1.13 -14.54
C GLN A 346 -3.08 -1.00 -13.32
N VAL A 347 -3.19 -2.07 -12.53
CA VAL A 347 -3.84 -2.00 -11.23
C VAL A 347 -2.95 -1.22 -10.27
N MET A 348 -3.46 -0.12 -9.73
CA MET A 348 -2.78 0.69 -8.72
C MET A 348 -3.06 0.17 -7.32
N LYS A 349 -4.31 -0.23 -7.05
CA LYS A 349 -4.76 -0.70 -5.74
C LYS A 349 -5.90 -1.68 -5.90
N GLU A 350 -5.94 -2.67 -5.02
CA GLU A 350 -7.06 -3.58 -4.81
C GLU A 350 -7.61 -3.44 -3.39
N TRP A 351 -8.91 -3.58 -3.22
CA TRP A 351 -9.61 -3.58 -1.95
C TRP A 351 -10.46 -4.83 -1.81
N GLY A 352 -10.47 -5.38 -0.61
CA GLY A 352 -11.29 -6.51 -0.26
C GLY A 352 -10.62 -7.85 -0.50
N ASP A 353 -11.15 -8.82 0.19
CA ASP A 353 -10.96 -10.22 -0.09
C ASP A 353 -12.21 -10.78 -0.78
N ASP A 354 -12.09 -11.94 -1.36
CA ASP A 354 -13.17 -12.63 -2.05
C ASP A 354 -14.23 -13.24 -1.11
N SER A 355 -14.04 -13.11 0.22
CA SER A 355 -14.89 -13.69 1.26
C SER A 355 -16.04 -12.78 1.72
N THR A 356 -16.06 -11.51 1.30
CA THR A 356 -17.02 -10.51 1.79
C THR A 356 -18.12 -10.20 0.79
N THR A 357 -19.32 -9.95 1.29
CA THR A 357 -20.48 -9.50 0.49
C THR A 357 -20.54 -7.98 0.31
N VAL A 358 -19.57 -7.25 0.83
CA VAL A 358 -19.52 -5.78 0.75
C VAL A 358 -19.06 -5.34 -0.64
N ASP A 359 -19.77 -4.38 -1.22
CA ASP A 359 -19.41 -3.77 -2.51
C ASP A 359 -18.26 -2.77 -2.32
N ARG A 360 -17.06 -3.14 -2.72
CA ARG A 360 -15.81 -2.41 -2.43
C ARG A 360 -15.24 -1.62 -3.60
N GLY A 361 -15.97 -1.42 -4.66
CA GLY A 361 -15.49 -0.65 -5.82
C GLY A 361 -15.23 0.83 -5.47
N PRO A 362 -14.11 1.43 -5.96
CA PRO A 362 -13.93 2.87 -5.86
C PRO A 362 -14.99 3.58 -6.69
N MET A 363 -15.58 4.63 -6.14
CA MET A 363 -16.71 5.31 -6.73
C MET A 363 -16.60 6.83 -6.56
N LYS A 364 -17.21 7.56 -7.49
CA LYS A 364 -17.30 9.04 -7.45
C LYS A 364 -15.93 9.71 -7.30
N PHE A 365 -15.24 9.82 -8.43
CA PHE A 365 -13.99 10.55 -8.47
C PHE A 365 -14.21 12.06 -8.44
N LEU A 366 -13.41 12.74 -7.65
CA LEU A 366 -13.33 14.20 -7.61
C LEU A 366 -11.89 14.63 -7.85
N LYS A 367 -11.64 15.33 -8.94
CA LYS A 367 -10.34 15.92 -9.25
C LYS A 367 -10.22 17.30 -8.66
N THR A 368 -9.15 17.52 -7.93
CA THR A 368 -8.66 18.85 -7.52
C THR A 368 -7.36 19.16 -8.26
N ARG A 369 -6.67 20.23 -7.89
CA ARG A 369 -5.41 20.61 -8.53
C ARG A 369 -4.32 19.56 -8.38
N GLU A 370 -4.17 18.97 -7.21
CA GLU A 370 -3.05 18.09 -6.86
C GLU A 370 -3.50 16.69 -6.45
N GLN A 371 -4.81 16.46 -6.31
CA GLN A 371 -5.34 15.23 -5.75
C GLN A 371 -6.61 14.77 -6.47
N ILE A 372 -6.83 13.46 -6.46
CA ILE A 372 -8.11 12.85 -6.81
C ILE A 372 -8.63 12.13 -5.57
N TYR A 373 -9.83 12.51 -5.14
CA TYR A 373 -10.56 11.82 -4.08
C TYR A 373 -11.51 10.78 -4.68
N MET A 374 -11.69 9.68 -3.96
CA MET A 374 -12.66 8.63 -4.33
C MET A 374 -13.24 7.97 -3.08
N GLY A 375 -14.52 7.63 -3.10
CA GLY A 375 -15.17 6.87 -2.04
C GLY A 375 -14.89 5.39 -2.16
N VAL A 376 -14.59 4.70 -1.05
CA VAL A 376 -14.43 3.24 -0.99
C VAL A 376 -15.07 2.72 0.28
N ILE A 377 -15.85 1.66 0.14
CA ILE A 377 -16.35 0.88 1.29
C ILE A 377 -15.38 -0.25 1.55
N GLU A 378 -14.69 -0.22 2.67
CA GLU A 378 -13.70 -1.26 3.03
C GLU A 378 -14.24 -2.30 4.01
N ASP A 379 -15.09 -1.87 4.91
CA ASP A 379 -15.68 -2.72 5.92
C ASP A 379 -17.17 -2.41 6.12
N SER A 380 -17.80 -3.05 7.08
CA SER A 380 -19.22 -2.86 7.38
C SER A 380 -19.51 -1.66 8.29
N SER A 381 -18.51 -0.97 8.81
CA SER A 381 -18.67 0.06 9.84
C SER A 381 -18.35 1.47 9.37
N GLU A 382 -17.46 1.63 8.38
CA GLU A 382 -16.93 2.93 7.98
C GLU A 382 -16.97 3.14 6.46
N THR A 383 -17.14 4.38 6.05
CA THR A 383 -16.91 4.82 4.67
C THR A 383 -15.60 5.59 4.61
N HIS A 384 -14.72 5.20 3.69
CA HIS A 384 -13.43 5.83 3.50
C HIS A 384 -13.38 6.64 2.22
N LEU A 385 -12.72 7.80 2.29
CA LEU A 385 -12.25 8.50 1.11
C LEU A 385 -10.76 8.23 0.95
N TRP A 386 -10.41 7.72 -0.21
CA TRP A 386 -9.05 7.52 -0.63
C TRP A 386 -8.59 8.67 -1.49
N THR A 387 -7.32 9.04 -1.33
CA THR A 387 -6.70 10.15 -2.06
C THR A 387 -5.60 9.62 -2.96
N ILE A 388 -5.58 10.03 -4.22
CA ILE A 388 -4.44 9.87 -5.12
C ILE A 388 -3.72 11.21 -5.19
N PHE A 389 -2.45 11.25 -4.81
CA PHE A 389 -1.61 12.42 -4.93
C PHE A 389 -0.93 12.45 -6.30
N LEU A 390 -1.39 13.34 -7.17
CA LEU A 390 -0.99 13.38 -8.59
C LEU A 390 0.52 13.53 -8.85
N PRO A 391 1.29 14.32 -8.04
CA PRO A 391 2.72 14.48 -8.28
C PRO A 391 3.53 13.19 -8.15
N THR A 392 3.12 12.26 -7.29
CA THR A 392 3.86 11.00 -7.04
C THR A 392 3.06 9.76 -7.39
N LEU A 393 1.77 9.92 -7.69
CA LEU A 393 0.78 8.85 -7.86
C LEU A 393 0.65 7.97 -6.60
N GLY A 394 0.98 8.54 -5.44
CA GLY A 394 0.78 7.89 -4.15
C GLY A 394 -0.70 7.81 -3.79
N ILE A 395 -1.09 6.73 -3.12
CA ILE A 395 -2.47 6.52 -2.69
C ILE A 395 -2.49 6.39 -1.18
N ALA A 396 -3.44 7.05 -0.51
CA ALA A 396 -3.60 6.92 0.93
C ALA A 396 -5.08 6.93 1.34
N ARG A 397 -5.35 6.30 2.46
CA ARG A 397 -6.64 6.30 3.14
C ARG A 397 -6.64 7.43 4.17
N ASP A 398 -7.07 8.61 3.75
CA ASP A 398 -6.91 9.79 4.58
C ASP A 398 -8.16 10.08 5.43
N ILE A 399 -9.33 10.16 4.80
CA ILE A 399 -10.56 10.66 5.40
C ILE A 399 -11.53 9.51 5.61
N TYR A 400 -12.23 9.48 6.73
CA TYR A 400 -13.23 8.46 6.99
C TYR A 400 -14.43 8.99 7.78
N TYR A 401 -15.58 8.39 7.51
CA TYR A 401 -16.81 8.60 8.27
C TYR A 401 -17.08 7.34 9.09
N SER A 402 -16.94 7.45 10.41
CA SER A 402 -16.92 6.31 11.33
C SER A 402 -18.31 5.82 11.78
N SER A 403 -19.38 6.50 11.38
CA SER A 403 -20.72 6.18 11.89
C SER A 403 -21.53 5.27 10.98
N ALA A 404 -21.09 5.05 9.76
CA ALA A 404 -21.74 4.13 8.83
C ALA A 404 -20.85 3.77 7.63
N SER A 405 -21.03 2.56 7.14
CA SER A 405 -20.48 2.09 5.87
C SER A 405 -21.54 2.26 4.79
N LYS A 406 -21.41 3.30 3.98
CA LYS A 406 -22.39 3.65 2.94
C LYS A 406 -21.71 4.07 1.64
N GLU A 407 -22.42 3.88 0.56
CA GLU A 407 -22.01 4.31 -0.77
C GLU A 407 -21.90 5.84 -0.85
N VAL A 408 -20.80 6.33 -1.41
CA VAL A 408 -20.62 7.73 -1.73
C VAL A 408 -21.35 8.05 -3.02
N GLN A 409 -22.29 9.00 -2.96
CA GLN A 409 -23.14 9.35 -4.10
C GLN A 409 -22.73 10.65 -4.79
N GLY A 410 -22.00 11.48 -4.11
CA GLY A 410 -21.47 12.73 -4.64
C GLY A 410 -20.25 13.17 -3.85
N LEU A 411 -19.31 13.80 -4.52
CA LEU A 411 -18.08 14.38 -3.97
C LEU A 411 -17.89 15.75 -4.57
N THR A 412 -17.58 16.75 -3.74
CA THR A 412 -17.29 18.09 -4.23
C THR A 412 -16.45 18.90 -3.24
N VAL A 413 -15.81 19.95 -3.72
CA VAL A 413 -15.11 20.94 -2.90
C VAL A 413 -15.78 22.31 -3.11
N ALA A 414 -16.05 23.00 -2.01
CA ALA A 414 -16.49 24.39 -2.01
C ALA A 414 -15.77 25.14 -0.89
N ASN A 415 -15.28 26.34 -1.17
CA ASN A 415 -14.51 27.15 -0.21
C ASN A 415 -13.37 26.38 0.48
N ASP A 416 -12.63 25.54 -0.30
CA ASP A 416 -11.54 24.67 0.17
C ASP A 416 -11.96 23.61 1.23
N ILE A 417 -13.26 23.37 1.39
CA ILE A 417 -13.81 22.33 2.26
C ILE A 417 -14.32 21.19 1.39
N LEU A 418 -13.97 19.97 1.75
CA LEU A 418 -14.46 18.76 1.10
C LEU A 418 -15.83 18.36 1.65
N PHE A 419 -16.75 18.09 0.74
CA PHE A 419 -18.11 17.61 1.01
C PHE A 419 -18.37 16.32 0.25
N PHE A 420 -19.10 15.42 0.86
CA PHE A 420 -19.55 14.20 0.20
C PHE A 420 -20.94 13.80 0.71
N SER A 421 -21.71 13.20 -0.16
CA SER A 421 -23.02 12.65 0.19
C SER A 421 -22.95 11.14 0.32
N LEU A 422 -23.59 10.62 1.37
CA LEU A 422 -23.67 9.20 1.69
C LEU A 422 -25.11 8.71 1.54
N LYS A 423 -25.27 7.59 0.87
CA LYS A 423 -26.56 6.93 0.68
C LYS A 423 -27.28 6.71 2.00
N ASP A 424 -28.54 7.08 2.08
CA ASP A 424 -29.40 6.95 3.27
C ASP A 424 -28.94 7.74 4.53
N ILE A 425 -27.85 8.51 4.43
CA ILE A 425 -27.29 9.29 5.55
C ILE A 425 -27.47 10.78 5.34
N GLY A 426 -26.99 11.30 4.22
CA GLY A 426 -27.04 12.73 3.92
C GLY A 426 -25.68 13.30 3.53
N VAL A 427 -25.54 14.62 3.64
CA VAL A 427 -24.32 15.34 3.30
C VAL A 427 -23.39 15.41 4.50
N VAL A 428 -22.13 15.05 4.27
CA VAL A 428 -21.04 15.08 5.25
C VAL A 428 -20.02 16.11 4.80
N LYS A 429 -19.44 16.85 5.73
CA LYS A 429 -18.38 17.82 5.44
C LYS A 429 -17.14 17.57 6.30
N GLN A 430 -16.02 18.02 5.83
CA GLN A 430 -14.81 18.18 6.62
C GLN A 430 -15.00 19.30 7.65
N ASP A 431 -14.71 19.03 8.91
CA ASP A 431 -14.73 20.03 9.98
C ASP A 431 -13.34 20.64 10.12
N THR A 432 -13.10 21.74 9.42
CA THR A 432 -11.79 22.41 9.41
C THR A 432 -11.35 23.01 10.76
N ALA A 433 -12.23 22.97 11.76
CA ALA A 433 -11.91 23.43 13.12
C ALA A 433 -11.41 22.28 14.03
N ASN A 434 -11.71 21.03 13.69
CA ASN A 434 -11.39 19.89 14.54
C ASN A 434 -10.72 18.77 13.74
N TYR A 435 -9.71 18.17 14.34
CA TYR A 435 -9.03 16.99 13.83
C TYR A 435 -9.70 15.70 14.34
N VAL A 436 -9.37 14.56 13.73
CA VAL A 436 -9.72 13.25 14.29
C VAL A 436 -9.03 13.06 15.64
N GLU A 437 -9.53 12.18 16.48
CA GLU A 437 -8.96 11.96 17.81
C GLU A 437 -7.64 11.23 17.75
N GLU A 438 -7.50 10.32 16.78
CA GLU A 438 -6.31 9.50 16.58
C GLU A 438 -6.17 9.14 15.10
N GLY A 439 -4.95 9.28 14.59
CA GLY A 439 -4.54 8.78 13.30
C GLY A 439 -3.27 7.96 13.40
N TYR A 440 -2.99 7.09 12.40
CA TYR A 440 -1.77 6.30 12.41
C TYR A 440 -1.16 6.10 11.02
N ILE A 441 0.13 5.81 11.02
CA ILE A 441 0.89 5.34 9.86
C ILE A 441 1.66 4.09 10.28
N ILE A 442 1.52 2.99 9.53
CA ILE A 442 2.31 1.77 9.67
C ILE A 442 3.38 1.78 8.58
N LEU A 443 4.63 1.68 8.99
CA LEU A 443 5.77 1.67 8.08
C LEU A 443 6.08 0.24 7.61
N PRO A 444 6.80 0.07 6.50
CA PRO A 444 7.30 -1.24 6.11
C PRO A 444 8.23 -1.82 7.18
N ALA A 445 8.31 -3.13 7.24
CA ALA A 445 9.24 -3.82 8.12
C ALA A 445 10.69 -3.40 7.84
N ALA A 446 11.38 -2.95 8.88
CA ALA A 446 12.79 -2.66 8.82
C ALA A 446 13.57 -3.96 9.05
N ASP A 447 14.27 -4.47 8.05
CA ASP A 447 15.11 -5.69 8.13
C ASP A 447 16.58 -5.44 7.78
N PHE A 448 16.91 -4.22 7.33
CA PHE A 448 18.22 -3.81 6.86
C PHE A 448 18.80 -4.75 5.79
N TYR A 449 17.94 -5.43 5.04
CA TYR A 449 18.30 -6.43 4.02
C TYR A 449 19.13 -7.59 4.55
N THR A 450 19.05 -7.89 5.84
CA THR A 450 19.74 -9.01 6.48
C THR A 450 18.75 -9.92 7.18
N ALA A 451 18.97 -11.24 7.05
CA ALA A 451 18.17 -12.25 7.74
C ALA A 451 18.59 -12.47 9.20
N SER A 452 19.67 -11.81 9.65
CA SER A 452 20.17 -11.93 11.01
C SER A 452 19.25 -11.27 12.03
N GLN A 453 19.28 -11.76 13.26
CA GLN A 453 18.63 -11.09 14.38
C GLN A 453 19.33 -9.75 14.65
N LYS A 454 18.56 -8.81 15.13
CA LYS A 454 19.03 -7.47 15.47
C LYS A 454 18.55 -7.12 16.86
N GLN A 455 19.44 -6.51 17.62
CA GLN A 455 19.05 -5.81 18.84
C GLN A 455 18.66 -4.39 18.47
N TRP A 456 17.38 -4.10 18.60
CA TRP A 456 16.85 -2.77 18.37
C TRP A 456 17.16 -1.88 19.57
N ILE A 457 17.71 -0.70 19.32
CA ILE A 457 18.27 0.15 20.37
C ILE A 457 17.33 1.30 20.69
N GLY A 458 16.81 1.94 19.67
CA GLY A 458 16.01 3.14 19.86
C GLY A 458 15.17 3.51 18.65
N SER A 459 14.12 4.23 18.95
CA SER A 459 13.20 4.86 18.00
C SER A 459 13.19 6.36 18.26
N ARG A 460 13.19 7.17 17.22
CA ARG A 460 13.11 8.62 17.33
C ARG A 460 12.09 9.19 16.34
N VAL A 461 11.24 10.08 16.84
CA VAL A 461 10.29 10.84 16.05
C VAL A 461 10.62 12.32 16.19
N TYR A 462 10.72 13.01 15.06
CA TYR A 462 10.84 14.46 15.05
C TYR A 462 9.47 15.07 14.81
N THR A 463 9.05 15.92 15.74
CA THR A 463 7.76 16.61 15.70
C THR A 463 7.95 18.10 15.92
N ASN A 464 6.93 18.90 15.61
CA ASN A 464 6.82 20.26 16.12
C ASN A 464 6.47 20.24 17.62
N ASP A 465 6.43 21.43 18.21
CA ASP A 465 5.98 21.58 19.59
C ASP A 465 4.57 21.01 19.77
N MET A 466 4.39 20.24 20.82
CA MET A 466 3.10 19.67 21.17
C MET A 466 2.34 20.60 22.10
N SER A 467 1.07 20.78 21.86
CA SER A 467 0.22 21.64 22.69
C SER A 467 -1.15 20.99 22.95
N GLY A 468 -1.87 21.51 23.93
CA GLY A 468 -3.24 21.11 24.20
C GLY A 468 -3.44 19.64 24.59
N GLY A 469 -2.41 18.95 25.07
CA GLY A 469 -2.49 17.54 25.40
C GLY A 469 -2.41 16.61 24.19
N SER A 470 -1.92 17.11 23.05
CA SER A 470 -1.63 16.27 21.87
C SER A 470 -0.45 15.34 22.15
N GLU A 471 -0.41 14.21 21.46
CA GLU A 471 0.55 13.14 21.71
C GLU A 471 0.99 12.47 20.41
N VAL A 472 2.25 12.07 20.34
CA VAL A 472 2.71 11.11 19.33
C VAL A 472 3.24 9.88 20.04
N GLN A 473 2.72 8.72 19.66
CA GLN A 473 3.16 7.43 20.18
C GLN A 473 3.86 6.65 19.10
N THR A 474 4.90 5.91 19.46
CA THR A 474 5.50 4.92 18.59
C THR A 474 5.24 3.52 19.14
N LEU A 475 4.83 2.64 18.26
CA LEU A 475 4.57 1.24 18.55
C LEU A 475 5.39 0.38 17.60
N TYR A 476 5.58 -0.87 17.94
CA TYR A 476 6.24 -1.81 17.05
C TYR A 476 5.58 -3.18 17.09
N SER A 477 5.68 -3.92 15.99
CA SER A 477 5.42 -5.37 15.94
C SER A 477 6.67 -6.11 15.48
N LYS A 478 6.88 -7.31 16.03
CA LYS A 478 7.93 -8.25 15.61
C LYS A 478 7.40 -9.27 14.59
N GLU A 479 6.09 -9.37 14.48
CA GLU A 479 5.41 -10.34 13.62
C GLU A 479 4.91 -9.64 12.35
N VAL A 480 5.30 -10.17 11.20
CA VAL A 480 4.87 -9.61 9.91
C VAL A 480 3.38 -9.85 9.68
N GLU A 481 2.87 -10.95 10.19
CA GLU A 481 1.45 -11.33 10.08
C GLU A 481 0.51 -10.34 10.78
N ASP A 482 1.01 -9.58 11.76
CA ASP A 482 0.24 -8.51 12.42
C ASP A 482 -0.12 -7.36 11.49
N LEU A 483 0.52 -7.26 10.33
CA LEU A 483 0.25 -6.21 9.34
C LEU A 483 -1.10 -6.38 8.65
N ASP A 484 -1.61 -7.60 8.55
CA ASP A 484 -2.92 -7.87 7.96
C ASP A 484 -4.05 -7.36 8.86
N ASN A 485 -3.75 -7.17 10.14
CA ASN A 485 -4.69 -6.59 11.10
C ASN A 485 -4.01 -5.52 11.96
N PRO A 486 -3.91 -4.28 11.49
CA PRO A 486 -3.16 -3.19 12.15
C PRO A 486 -3.86 -2.63 13.40
N SER A 487 -4.52 -3.46 14.16
CA SER A 487 -5.12 -3.03 15.44
C SER A 487 -4.04 -2.69 16.45
N SER A 488 -4.35 -1.81 17.41
CA SER A 488 -3.42 -1.44 18.47
C SER A 488 -3.01 -2.62 19.36
N SER A 489 -3.82 -3.67 19.41
CA SER A 489 -3.54 -4.89 20.20
C SER A 489 -2.37 -5.71 19.67
N ASN A 490 -2.05 -5.58 18.38
CA ASN A 490 -0.96 -6.32 17.74
C ASN A 490 0.38 -5.58 17.82
N PHE A 491 0.38 -4.37 18.34
CA PHE A 491 1.58 -3.54 18.46
C PHE A 491 1.92 -3.25 19.91
N THR A 492 3.19 -3.38 20.24
CA THR A 492 3.73 -3.03 21.56
C THR A 492 4.11 -1.55 21.59
N THR A 493 3.62 -0.81 22.55
CA THR A 493 3.96 0.60 22.73
C THR A 493 5.42 0.74 23.15
N ILE A 494 6.17 1.61 22.48
CA ILE A 494 7.48 2.06 22.89
C ILE A 494 7.27 3.36 23.66
N GLU A 495 6.85 3.33 24.87
CA GLU A 495 6.53 4.49 25.70
C GLU A 495 5.72 5.62 25.02
N ASN A 496 4.90 6.30 25.82
CA ASN A 496 4.22 7.53 25.42
C ASN A 496 5.25 8.63 25.36
N VAL A 497 5.74 8.94 24.17
CA VAL A 497 6.70 10.00 24.00
C VAL A 497 5.94 11.31 23.88
N GLN A 498 5.82 12.02 25.00
CA GLN A 498 5.61 13.46 24.93
C GLN A 498 6.91 14.08 24.41
N ILE A 499 7.04 14.15 23.09
CA ILE A 499 8.22 14.75 22.48
C ILE A 499 8.03 16.26 22.50
N THR A 500 8.85 16.94 23.26
CA THR A 500 8.93 18.41 23.29
C THR A 500 9.79 18.93 22.13
N GLY A 501 9.35 18.75 20.89
CA GLY A 501 9.89 19.43 19.71
C GLY A 501 11.24 18.98 19.14
N ALA A 502 12.17 18.49 19.95
CA ALA A 502 13.55 18.25 19.52
C ALA A 502 13.90 16.81 19.15
N GLY A 503 12.95 15.89 19.21
CA GLY A 503 13.16 14.48 18.85
C GLY A 503 14.10 13.75 19.81
N GLU A 504 13.62 13.35 20.98
CA GLU A 504 14.35 12.47 21.86
C GLU A 504 14.32 11.03 21.35
N GLU A 505 15.41 10.31 21.51
CA GLU A 505 15.47 8.88 21.23
C GLU A 505 14.84 8.11 22.36
N VAL A 506 13.82 7.31 22.02
CA VAL A 506 13.18 6.41 22.96
C VAL A 506 13.90 5.07 22.92
N PRO A 507 14.52 4.62 24.00
CA PRO A 507 15.26 3.37 24.02
C PRO A 507 14.33 2.18 23.89
N LEU A 508 14.71 1.25 23.03
CA LEU A 508 14.09 -0.06 22.89
C LEU A 508 14.83 -1.06 23.79
N VAL A 509 14.24 -1.40 24.93
CA VAL A 509 14.88 -2.28 25.90
C VAL A 509 14.56 -3.74 25.58
N ASN A 510 15.58 -4.57 25.38
CA ASN A 510 15.45 -6.01 25.14
C ASN A 510 14.60 -6.41 23.93
N VAL A 511 14.58 -5.57 22.91
CA VAL A 511 13.88 -5.87 21.66
C VAL A 511 14.84 -6.53 20.69
N VAL A 512 14.71 -7.84 20.52
CA VAL A 512 15.49 -8.64 19.59
C VAL A 512 14.54 -9.28 18.58
N SER A 513 14.79 -9.04 17.30
CA SER A 513 14.04 -9.67 16.20
C SER A 513 14.78 -9.53 14.88
N ARG A 514 14.39 -10.32 13.87
CA ARG A 514 14.94 -10.21 12.50
C ARG A 514 14.48 -8.93 11.81
N TRP A 515 13.27 -8.53 12.06
CA TRP A 515 12.62 -7.32 11.56
C TRP A 515 11.83 -6.64 12.64
N LEU A 516 11.49 -5.40 12.41
CA LEU A 516 10.61 -4.62 13.27
C LEU A 516 9.70 -3.77 12.38
N VAL A 517 8.41 -3.86 12.62
CA VAL A 517 7.39 -3.05 11.94
C VAL A 517 7.05 -1.88 12.83
N PRO A 518 7.41 -0.64 12.45
CA PRO A 518 7.04 0.53 13.23
C PRO A 518 5.62 1.00 12.90
N LYS A 519 4.92 1.48 13.92
CA LYS A 519 3.65 2.20 13.80
C LYS A 519 3.78 3.54 14.52
N ILE A 520 3.45 4.61 13.85
CA ILE A 520 3.38 5.96 14.43
C ILE A 520 1.91 6.28 14.63
N VAL A 521 1.53 6.62 15.83
CA VAL A 521 0.19 7.07 16.19
C VAL A 521 0.27 8.54 16.56
N ILE A 522 -0.59 9.34 15.96
CA ILE A 522 -0.72 10.77 16.18
C ILE A 522 -2.05 10.98 16.87
N LYS A 523 -2.07 11.73 17.97
CA LYS A 523 -3.28 12.03 18.72
C LYS A 523 -3.45 13.53 18.87
N SER A 524 -4.60 14.02 18.47
CA SER A 524 -5.00 15.41 18.70
C SER A 524 -5.14 15.69 20.20
N GLY A 525 -4.99 16.96 20.57
CA GLY A 525 -5.20 17.39 21.94
C GLY A 525 -6.63 17.18 22.43
N THR A 526 -6.84 17.36 23.73
CA THR A 526 -8.13 17.12 24.40
C THR A 526 -9.32 17.87 23.80
N SER A 527 -9.09 18.95 23.08
CA SER A 527 -10.13 19.72 22.36
C SER A 527 -10.22 19.37 20.88
N ASN A 528 -9.35 18.49 20.38
CA ASN A 528 -9.22 18.15 18.95
C ASN A 528 -8.95 19.33 18.00
N THR A 529 -8.55 20.48 18.55
CA THR A 529 -8.29 21.70 17.76
C THR A 529 -6.84 21.83 17.32
N TYR A 530 -5.99 20.93 17.76
CA TYR A 530 -4.56 20.92 17.46
C TYR A 530 -4.09 19.51 17.11
N THR A 531 -3.27 19.40 16.08
CA THR A 531 -2.57 18.17 15.71
C THR A 531 -1.07 18.38 15.74
N PRO A 532 -0.29 17.45 16.33
CA PRO A 532 1.15 17.50 16.19
C PRO A 532 1.55 17.08 14.78
N TYR A 533 2.59 17.71 14.24
CA TYR A 533 3.16 17.35 12.94
C TYR A 533 4.38 16.49 13.11
N VAL A 534 4.39 15.32 12.47
CA VAL A 534 5.55 14.42 12.41
C VAL A 534 6.37 14.74 11.16
N TYR A 535 7.62 15.14 11.32
CA TYR A 535 8.54 15.44 10.23
C TYR A 535 9.29 14.20 9.76
N SER A 536 9.82 13.44 10.70
CA SER A 536 10.56 12.23 10.37
C SER A 536 10.52 11.20 11.49
N TYR A 537 10.77 9.98 11.10
CA TYR A 537 10.91 8.82 11.98
C TYR A 537 12.23 8.14 11.71
N SER A 538 12.92 7.69 12.74
CA SER A 538 14.10 6.84 12.59
C SER A 538 14.15 5.76 13.65
N LEU A 539 14.77 4.64 13.26
CA LEU A 539 14.90 3.43 14.05
C LEU A 539 16.36 2.96 13.96
N ARG A 540 16.93 2.58 15.09
CA ARG A 540 18.32 2.10 15.16
C ARG A 540 18.39 0.68 15.69
N ALA A 541 19.30 -0.10 15.12
CA ALA A 541 19.58 -1.45 15.56
C ALA A 541 21.08 -1.77 15.46
N PHE A 542 21.54 -2.67 16.33
CA PHE A 542 22.79 -3.38 16.14
C PHE A 542 22.48 -4.76 15.54
N PRO A 543 23.20 -5.21 14.52
CA PRO A 543 23.16 -6.61 14.14
C PRO A 543 23.63 -7.45 15.34
N GLU A 544 22.87 -8.44 15.74
CA GLU A 544 23.39 -9.51 16.61
C GLU A 544 24.42 -10.31 15.83
N PRO A 545 25.40 -10.91 16.52
CA PRO A 545 26.76 -11.03 16.01
C PRO A 545 26.83 -11.29 14.53
N GLU A 546 27.82 -10.69 13.91
CA GLU A 546 28.05 -10.71 12.47
C GLU A 546 27.86 -12.11 11.90
N ASP A 547 27.03 -12.25 10.88
CA ASP A 547 26.98 -13.47 10.10
C ASP A 547 28.39 -13.79 9.64
N VAL A 548 28.82 -15.02 9.85
CA VAL A 548 30.09 -15.50 9.33
C VAL A 548 29.85 -16.26 8.04
N ILE A 549 30.74 -16.10 7.10
CA ILE A 549 30.81 -16.93 5.90
C ILE A 549 31.90 -17.97 6.13
N VAL A 550 31.48 -19.21 6.20
CA VAL A 550 32.35 -20.34 6.38
C VAL A 550 32.51 -21.03 5.04
N LYS A 551 33.75 -21.13 4.58
CA LYS A 551 34.10 -21.83 3.34
C LYS A 551 34.95 -23.06 3.65
N ILE A 552 34.44 -24.22 3.27
CA ILE A 552 35.07 -25.52 3.55
C ILE A 552 35.38 -26.23 2.24
N PRO A 553 36.64 -26.58 2.01
CA PRO A 553 37.00 -27.47 0.91
C PRO A 553 36.66 -28.93 1.29
N ILE A 554 35.73 -29.55 0.60
CA ILE A 554 35.28 -30.91 0.89
C ILE A 554 35.86 -31.87 -0.15
N ASN A 555 36.40 -32.97 0.32
CA ASN A 555 36.91 -34.04 -0.54
C ASN A 555 35.72 -34.86 -1.09
N VAL A 556 35.55 -34.82 -2.39
CA VAL A 556 34.53 -35.57 -3.16
C VAL A 556 35.18 -36.56 -4.13
N SER A 557 36.37 -37.08 -3.80
CA SER A 557 37.03 -38.09 -4.59
C SER A 557 36.48 -39.50 -4.31
N ASP A 558 36.65 -40.41 -5.27
CA ASP A 558 36.29 -41.81 -5.11
C ASP A 558 37.25 -42.56 -4.17
N ARG A 559 38.33 -41.92 -3.72
CA ARG A 559 39.31 -42.46 -2.80
C ARG A 559 38.89 -42.26 -1.36
N VAL A 560 38.48 -43.33 -0.70
CA VAL A 560 38.11 -43.33 0.72
C VAL A 560 39.30 -43.77 1.56
N GLU A 561 39.80 -42.88 2.40
CA GLU A 561 40.80 -43.20 3.41
C GLU A 561 40.15 -43.94 4.57
N ARG A 562 40.85 -44.92 5.13
CA ARG A 562 40.38 -45.71 6.28
C ARG A 562 41.42 -45.64 7.39
N PRO A 563 41.01 -45.30 8.62
CA PRO A 563 41.94 -45.31 9.75
C PRO A 563 42.65 -46.64 9.87
N GLY A 564 43.98 -46.64 9.90
CA GLY A 564 44.78 -47.84 10.07
C GLY A 564 44.75 -48.85 8.93
N LYS A 565 44.19 -48.52 7.75
CA LYS A 565 44.13 -49.37 6.56
C LYS A 565 44.49 -48.59 5.30
N ALA A 566 44.94 -49.27 4.27
CA ALA A 566 45.22 -48.65 2.99
C ALA A 566 43.96 -48.01 2.40
N PRO A 567 44.08 -46.83 1.75
CA PRO A 567 42.95 -46.17 1.07
C PRO A 567 42.30 -47.11 0.05
N LYS A 568 40.99 -47.09 -0.03
CA LYS A 568 40.22 -47.88 -1.00
C LYS A 568 39.54 -46.98 -2.02
N ASN A 569 39.66 -47.33 -3.28
CA ASN A 569 38.90 -46.68 -4.34
C ASN A 569 37.50 -47.31 -4.41
N ILE A 570 36.45 -46.48 -4.26
CA ILE A 570 35.05 -46.88 -4.36
C ILE A 570 34.43 -46.03 -5.48
N PRO A 571 34.27 -46.58 -6.69
CA PRO A 571 33.77 -45.83 -7.83
C PRO A 571 32.39 -45.21 -7.55
N GLY A 572 32.24 -43.91 -7.86
CA GLY A 572 31.00 -43.18 -7.76
C GLY A 572 30.63 -42.66 -6.36
N ILE A 573 31.45 -42.93 -5.33
CA ILE A 573 31.16 -42.41 -3.98
C ILE A 573 31.34 -40.90 -3.91
N GLY A 574 32.32 -40.36 -4.61
CA GLY A 574 32.58 -38.93 -4.68
C GLY A 574 31.40 -38.17 -5.28
N LYS A 575 30.80 -38.69 -6.34
CA LYS A 575 29.58 -38.14 -6.93
C LYS A 575 28.40 -38.18 -5.96
N LYS A 576 28.21 -39.27 -5.22
CA LYS A 576 27.13 -39.39 -4.24
C LYS A 576 27.26 -38.35 -3.12
N ILE A 577 28.49 -38.16 -2.61
CA ILE A 577 28.76 -37.14 -1.59
C ILE A 577 28.45 -35.75 -2.15
N PHE A 578 28.91 -35.45 -3.35
CA PHE A 578 28.64 -34.16 -4.00
C PHE A 578 27.14 -33.92 -4.19
N ASP A 579 26.42 -34.90 -4.75
CA ASP A 579 24.97 -34.80 -4.97
C ASP A 579 24.20 -34.58 -3.65
N GLN A 580 24.66 -35.19 -2.54
CA GLN A 580 24.04 -34.99 -1.23
C GLN A 580 24.30 -33.58 -0.67
N ILE A 581 25.54 -33.08 -0.81
CA ILE A 581 25.89 -31.72 -0.36
C ILE A 581 25.18 -30.68 -1.20
N GLN A 582 25.08 -30.87 -2.51
CA GLN A 582 24.39 -29.96 -3.41
C GLN A 582 22.89 -29.82 -3.08
N ARG A 583 22.25 -30.88 -2.60
CA ARG A 583 20.86 -30.85 -2.14
C ARG A 583 20.62 -29.99 -0.89
N LEU A 584 21.69 -29.64 -0.19
CA LEU A 584 21.60 -28.74 0.98
C LEU A 584 21.66 -27.28 0.58
N GLU A 585 21.94 -26.92 -0.67
CA GLU A 585 21.97 -25.55 -1.15
C GLU A 585 20.61 -24.87 -0.93
N GLY A 586 20.61 -23.70 -0.30
CA GLY A 586 19.42 -22.97 0.12
C GLY A 586 18.74 -23.47 1.39
N LYS A 587 19.20 -24.55 2.00
CA LYS A 587 18.63 -25.08 3.24
C LYS A 587 19.31 -24.53 4.48
N SER A 588 18.54 -24.47 5.57
CA SER A 588 19.07 -24.22 6.90
C SER A 588 19.79 -25.45 7.42
N VAL A 589 21.01 -25.27 7.88
CA VAL A 589 21.89 -26.37 8.34
C VAL A 589 22.60 -26.01 9.64
N THR A 590 22.98 -27.05 10.39
CA THR A 590 23.96 -26.95 11.46
C THR A 590 25.26 -27.60 10.94
N LEU A 591 26.33 -26.84 10.91
CA LEU A 591 27.66 -27.25 10.51
C LEU A 591 28.54 -27.33 11.76
N GLU A 592 29.05 -28.48 12.06
CA GLU A 592 30.05 -28.70 13.11
C GLU A 592 31.41 -28.92 12.48
N VAL A 593 32.38 -28.11 12.86
CA VAL A 593 33.78 -28.24 12.47
C VAL A 593 34.57 -28.72 13.69
N TYR A 594 35.28 -29.81 13.56
CA TYR A 594 35.94 -30.45 14.71
C TYR A 594 37.36 -29.92 14.99
N LYS A 595 37.91 -29.17 14.01
CA LYS A 595 39.19 -28.46 14.17
C LYS A 595 39.23 -27.21 13.28
N PRO A 596 39.16 -26.00 13.80
CA PRO A 596 38.85 -25.64 15.20
C PRO A 596 37.46 -26.14 15.59
N GLU A 597 37.18 -26.27 16.89
CA GLU A 597 35.89 -26.76 17.39
C GLU A 597 34.86 -25.64 17.29
N GLU A 598 34.09 -25.61 16.20
CA GLU A 598 33.15 -24.58 15.88
C GLU A 598 31.80 -25.18 15.47
N VAL A 599 30.72 -24.62 15.97
CA VAL A 599 29.33 -24.94 15.54
C VAL A 599 28.73 -23.72 14.88
N ILE A 600 28.34 -23.87 13.64
CA ILE A 600 27.75 -22.80 12.84
C ILE A 600 26.31 -23.19 12.47
N ARG A 601 25.35 -22.35 12.81
CA ARG A 601 23.97 -22.48 12.31
C ARG A 601 23.73 -21.45 11.22
N GLY A 602 23.33 -21.92 10.05
CA GLY A 602 23.20 -21.02 8.91
C GLY A 602 22.51 -21.66 7.71
N ILE A 603 22.69 -21.02 6.58
CA ILE A 603 22.14 -21.44 5.30
C ILE A 603 23.31 -21.79 4.36
N VAL A 604 23.20 -22.87 3.62
CA VAL A 604 24.15 -23.18 2.55
C VAL A 604 23.91 -22.21 1.40
N GLU A 605 24.86 -21.29 1.19
CA GLU A 605 24.76 -20.29 0.12
C GLU A 605 25.13 -20.85 -1.24
N ASN A 606 26.20 -21.67 -1.28
CA ASN A 606 26.71 -22.16 -2.53
C ASN A 606 27.52 -23.44 -2.34
N VAL A 607 27.41 -24.35 -3.30
CA VAL A 607 28.25 -25.54 -3.45
C VAL A 607 28.90 -25.47 -4.82
N THR A 608 30.23 -25.24 -4.86
CA THR A 608 30.92 -25.13 -6.15
C THR A 608 30.97 -26.48 -6.89
N LEU A 609 31.05 -26.44 -8.20
CA LEU A 609 31.27 -27.63 -8.98
C LEU A 609 32.59 -28.30 -8.57
N PRO A 610 32.67 -29.65 -8.61
CA PRO A 610 33.90 -30.37 -8.27
C PRO A 610 35.08 -29.98 -9.16
N VAL A 611 36.20 -29.70 -8.52
CA VAL A 611 37.46 -29.38 -9.20
C VAL A 611 38.41 -30.55 -9.03
N GLN A 612 39.02 -30.99 -10.13
CA GLN A 612 40.03 -32.02 -10.13
C GLN A 612 41.41 -31.39 -10.11
N GLU A 613 42.21 -31.76 -9.14
CA GLU A 613 43.60 -31.34 -9.05
C GLU A 613 44.53 -32.55 -9.05
N ILE A 614 45.56 -32.47 -9.85
CA ILE A 614 46.60 -33.51 -9.93
C ILE A 614 47.83 -33.00 -9.16
N SER A 615 48.20 -33.70 -8.08
CA SER A 615 49.40 -33.35 -7.33
C SER A 615 50.67 -33.58 -8.17
N LYS A 616 51.76 -32.89 -7.80
CA LYS A 616 53.08 -33.15 -8.42
C LYS A 616 53.57 -34.61 -8.31
N GLN A 617 52.96 -35.40 -7.40
CA GLN A 617 53.23 -36.81 -7.21
C GLN A 617 52.26 -37.74 -7.97
N GLY A 618 51.40 -37.17 -8.86
CA GLY A 618 50.47 -37.94 -9.68
C GLY A 618 49.18 -38.39 -8.96
N SER A 619 48.96 -38.01 -7.71
CA SER A 619 47.70 -38.30 -7.04
C SER A 619 46.60 -37.30 -7.46
N THR A 620 45.44 -37.81 -7.83
CA THR A 620 44.30 -37.01 -8.21
C THR A 620 43.36 -36.80 -7.00
N MET A 621 43.09 -35.57 -6.69
CA MET A 621 42.10 -35.20 -5.68
C MET A 621 40.96 -34.43 -6.35
N VAL A 622 39.73 -34.78 -6.01
CA VAL A 622 38.54 -34.07 -6.45
C VAL A 622 37.90 -33.44 -5.22
N PHE A 623 37.65 -32.14 -5.27
CA PHE A 623 37.06 -31.40 -4.16
C PHE A 623 36.05 -30.35 -4.65
N CYS A 624 35.14 -29.95 -3.77
CA CYS A 624 34.24 -28.81 -3.96
C CYS A 624 34.33 -27.89 -2.74
N PHE A 625 33.95 -26.62 -2.91
CA PHE A 625 33.80 -25.74 -1.78
C PHE A 625 32.33 -25.68 -1.37
N LEU A 626 32.07 -25.88 -0.08
CA LEU A 626 30.82 -25.63 0.58
C LEU A 626 30.92 -24.27 1.27
N THR A 627 30.01 -23.38 0.97
CA THR A 627 29.90 -22.06 1.61
C THR A 627 28.65 -22.04 2.45
N VAL A 628 28.81 -21.82 3.76
CA VAL A 628 27.69 -21.67 4.72
C VAL A 628 27.77 -20.27 5.29
N ARG A 629 26.64 -19.57 5.25
CA ARG A 629 26.46 -18.29 5.92
C ARG A 629 25.62 -18.50 7.15
N GLY A 630 26.09 -18.09 8.31
CA GLY A 630 25.39 -18.29 9.56
C GLY A 630 26.07 -17.64 10.74
N GLN A 631 25.71 -18.08 11.91
CA GLN A 631 26.27 -17.59 13.18
C GLN A 631 27.04 -18.70 13.88
N ILE A 632 28.16 -18.34 14.49
CA ILE A 632 28.91 -19.25 15.35
C ILE A 632 28.13 -19.42 16.65
N GLU A 633 27.79 -20.65 16.99
CA GLU A 633 27.17 -20.96 18.28
C GLU A 633 28.26 -20.99 19.35
N VAL A 634 28.21 -20.05 20.28
CA VAL A 634 29.12 -20.05 21.44
C VAL A 634 28.67 -21.18 22.38
N THR A 635 29.45 -22.26 22.41
CA THR A 635 29.15 -23.46 23.23
C THR A 635 29.52 -23.28 24.70
N ASP A 636 30.30 -22.25 25.02
CA ASP A 636 30.73 -21.96 26.41
C ASP A 636 29.74 -21.02 27.14
N THR A 637 28.87 -21.62 27.94
CA THR A 637 27.89 -20.89 28.76
C THR A 637 28.50 -19.96 29.79
N SER A 638 29.80 -20.08 30.12
CA SER A 638 30.49 -19.16 31.02
C SER A 638 30.77 -17.81 30.39
N GLN A 639 30.89 -17.77 29.06
CA GLN A 639 31.07 -16.53 28.29
C GLN A 639 29.73 -15.83 27.98
N VAL A 640 28.64 -16.60 27.86
CA VAL A 640 27.30 -16.04 27.58
C VAL A 640 26.78 -15.17 28.73
N THR A 641 27.17 -15.50 29.98
CA THR A 641 26.85 -14.64 31.14
C THR A 641 27.54 -13.28 31.11
N SER A 642 28.71 -13.17 30.49
CA SER A 642 29.41 -11.91 30.31
C SER A 642 28.86 -11.11 29.12
N LEU A 643 28.38 -11.79 28.07
CA LEU A 643 27.70 -11.17 26.92
C LEU A 643 26.28 -10.71 27.25
N GLY A 644 25.56 -11.43 28.12
CA GLY A 644 24.24 -11.01 28.60
C GLY A 644 24.25 -9.72 29.43
N ALA A 645 25.41 -9.34 29.97
CA ALA A 645 25.64 -8.05 30.63
C ALA A 645 25.87 -6.90 29.62
N LEU A 646 26.01 -7.19 28.33
CA LEU A 646 26.20 -6.23 27.24
C LEU A 646 24.98 -5.38 26.93
N GLY A 647 23.81 -5.81 27.38
CA GLY A 647 22.54 -5.19 27.02
C GLY A 647 22.24 -3.85 27.69
N VAL A 648 23.00 -3.43 28.72
CA VAL A 648 22.62 -2.22 29.45
C VAL A 648 23.84 -1.35 29.75
N GLY A 649 24.02 -0.36 28.92
CA GLY A 649 24.49 0.95 29.37
C GLY A 649 25.98 1.20 29.48
N ASN A 650 26.91 0.34 29.04
CA ASN A 650 28.35 0.69 29.02
C ASN A 650 29.08 0.07 27.83
N LEU A 651 28.80 0.57 26.63
CA LEU A 651 29.56 0.27 25.42
C LEU A 651 30.99 0.89 25.40
N GLY A 652 31.43 1.47 26.52
CA GLY A 652 32.69 2.17 26.60
C GLY A 652 33.91 1.33 26.97
N VAL A 653 33.78 0.07 27.34
CA VAL A 653 34.95 -0.70 27.83
C VAL A 653 34.88 -2.14 27.31
N TYR A 654 35.20 -2.34 26.05
CA TYR A 654 35.68 -3.64 25.55
C TYR A 654 37.21 -3.55 25.42
N GLN A 655 37.93 -4.02 26.42
CA GLN A 655 39.27 -4.54 26.24
C GLN A 655 39.09 -6.00 25.84
N PHE A 656 39.36 -6.31 24.56
CA PHE A 656 39.62 -7.68 24.15
C PHE A 656 40.90 -8.10 24.92
N GLY A 657 40.72 -8.97 25.89
CA GLY A 657 41.85 -9.62 26.54
C GLY A 657 42.60 -10.43 25.48
N THR A 658 43.89 -10.19 25.42
CA THR A 658 44.89 -10.91 24.63
C THR A 658 44.92 -12.38 25.00
#